data_bf0a57aa43b5968f8398021857726c80
#
_entry.id   bf0a57aa43b5968f8398021857726c80
#
_cell.length_a   1.000
_cell.length_b   1.000
_cell.length_c   1.000
_cell.angle_alpha   90.00
_cell.angle_beta   90.00
_cell.angle_gamma   90.00
#
_symmetry.space_group_name_H-M   'P 1'
#
loop_
_entity.id
_entity.type
_entity.pdbx_description
1 polymer ?
#
loop_
_entity_poly.entity_id
_entity_poly.type
_entity_poly.pdbx_seq_one_letter_code
_entity_poly.pdbx_strand_id
1 'polypeptide(L)'
;MSKYREKAAALAAQMNLEEKVGQTLYTAPAVERLGIVSYNWWNEALHGVARAGTATVFPQAIGMAATFDEELLKQVGDVIATEARAKYNAQQKAGDHDIYKGLTFWAPNVNLFRDPRWGRGQETYGEDPYLTSRLAVGFIKGLQGEDPDHLKAAACAKHFAVHSGPEGIRHEFNAVVSKQDLYETYLPAFKACVQEAKVEAVMGAYNRTNGEPCCGSKTLLQDILRKEWGFKGHVVSDCGAIADFHENHKITKTPLESATMAMNNGCDLNCGCVFPNLRDAVRGGYVDEARLDEAVTNLMECRMKLGILGDERQEELDKIGYDQVDLASSKALNQTVSRKSLVLLKNEDNFLPLDKSKLHTIGVIGPNADSRKALVGNYEGTASRYITVLEGIEDYVGDDVKVYYSEACDLWKDRTSGLAQADDRISEAKAVCEVSDVIIAVMGLDSSIEGEQGDAGNEFASGDKKDLLFPGLQREVLEVAYSSGKPVILVSMTGSAMALEWEDAHCKAILQAWYPGAAGGKAVAEAIFGEYSPEGKLPVTFYRTSEELPEFTDYAMKGRTYRYMEKEALYPFGFGLSYTSFEQGKTSADRMEIEAGGQIRIKTSVKNTGKFAGGQTIQVYVKALRDNTPNAQLKGLKKLSLQPGEAKEVEIVLADKAFALYDEDAHFMLEEGDYEVSVGMQQPDCRSSELTGQTCSVLKVHCSETKEL
;
A
#
# COMPACT_ATOMS: atom_id res chain seq x y z
N MET A 1 -0.33 -30.37 3.12
CA MET A 1 0.16 -30.31 1.72
C MET A 1 -1.06 -30.15 0.85
N SER A 2 -0.97 -29.31 -0.19
CA SER A 2 -2.03 -29.16 -1.17
C SER A 2 -2.32 -30.51 -1.85
N LYS A 3 -3.56 -30.73 -2.23
CA LYS A 3 -4.00 -31.93 -2.97
C LYS A 3 -3.32 -32.09 -4.34
N TYR A 4 -2.71 -31.02 -4.86
CA TYR A 4 -2.04 -31.01 -6.17
C TYR A 4 -0.55 -31.32 -6.11
N ARG A 5 0.09 -31.31 -4.93
CA ARG A 5 1.55 -31.45 -4.79
C ARG A 5 2.13 -32.69 -5.49
N GLU A 6 1.50 -33.84 -5.29
CA GLU A 6 1.96 -35.08 -5.90
C GLU A 6 1.76 -35.08 -7.42
N LYS A 7 0.64 -34.53 -7.91
CA LYS A 7 0.37 -34.41 -9.35
C LYS A 7 1.37 -33.46 -10.03
N ALA A 8 1.67 -32.34 -9.38
CA ALA A 8 2.65 -31.36 -9.89
C ALA A 8 4.06 -31.96 -9.95
N ALA A 9 4.48 -32.70 -8.92
CA ALA A 9 5.77 -33.41 -8.91
C ALA A 9 5.83 -34.48 -10.00
N ALA A 10 4.77 -35.28 -10.19
CA ALA A 10 4.70 -36.29 -11.23
C ALA A 10 4.74 -35.65 -12.64
N LEU A 11 4.17 -34.48 -12.82
CA LEU A 11 4.25 -33.73 -14.09
C LEU A 11 5.67 -33.17 -14.33
N ALA A 12 6.31 -32.57 -13.32
CA ALA A 12 7.68 -32.09 -13.39
C ALA A 12 8.67 -33.23 -13.73
N ALA A 13 8.50 -34.43 -13.13
CA ALA A 13 9.33 -35.58 -13.41
C ALA A 13 9.24 -36.11 -14.86
N GLN A 14 8.19 -35.76 -15.61
CA GLN A 14 8.03 -36.11 -17.02
C GLN A 14 8.74 -35.14 -17.97
N MET A 15 9.15 -33.95 -17.48
CA MET A 15 9.84 -32.95 -18.27
C MET A 15 11.31 -33.28 -18.45
N ASN A 16 11.85 -33.04 -19.63
CA ASN A 16 13.30 -33.01 -19.83
C ASN A 16 13.92 -31.73 -19.26
N LEU A 17 15.24 -31.66 -19.19
CA LEU A 17 15.97 -30.52 -18.63
C LEU A 17 15.60 -29.19 -19.29
N GLU A 18 15.49 -29.15 -20.61
CA GLU A 18 15.14 -27.92 -21.36
C GLU A 18 13.73 -27.44 -21.03
N GLU A 19 12.78 -28.36 -20.91
CA GLU A 19 11.40 -28.07 -20.53
C GLU A 19 11.32 -27.57 -19.08
N LYS A 20 12.04 -28.20 -18.15
CA LYS A 20 12.11 -27.76 -16.75
C LYS A 20 12.64 -26.33 -16.64
N VAL A 21 13.76 -26.04 -17.30
CA VAL A 21 14.34 -24.68 -17.33
C VAL A 21 13.36 -23.68 -17.97
N GLY A 22 12.70 -24.06 -19.06
CA GLY A 22 11.68 -23.23 -19.70
C GLY A 22 10.55 -22.82 -18.75
N GLN A 23 10.10 -23.75 -17.89
CA GLN A 23 9.02 -23.46 -16.93
C GLN A 23 9.45 -22.52 -15.80
N THR A 24 10.75 -22.33 -15.52
CA THR A 24 11.24 -21.38 -14.52
C THR A 24 11.40 -19.95 -15.05
N LEU A 25 11.00 -19.69 -16.28
CA LEU A 25 10.98 -18.35 -16.87
C LEU A 25 9.60 -17.71 -16.75
N TYR A 26 9.53 -16.40 -16.53
CA TYR A 26 8.25 -15.70 -16.45
C TYR A 26 7.43 -15.80 -17.74
N THR A 27 8.07 -16.02 -18.89
CA THR A 27 7.48 -16.35 -20.19
C THR A 27 7.55 -17.87 -20.43
N ALA A 28 6.93 -18.67 -19.56
CA ALA A 28 6.99 -20.12 -19.63
C ALA A 28 6.43 -20.65 -20.95
N PRO A 29 7.24 -21.37 -21.77
CA PRO A 29 6.81 -21.90 -23.06
C PRO A 29 5.83 -23.08 -22.88
N ALA A 30 5.10 -23.40 -23.95
CA ALA A 30 4.27 -24.58 -23.98
C ALA A 30 5.12 -25.88 -23.96
N VAL A 31 4.58 -26.93 -23.33
CA VAL A 31 5.11 -28.29 -23.43
C VAL A 31 3.98 -29.17 -23.98
N GLU A 32 3.78 -29.12 -25.31
CA GLU A 32 2.63 -29.68 -26.00
C GLU A 32 2.41 -31.17 -25.71
N ARG A 33 3.51 -31.98 -25.65
CA ARG A 33 3.43 -33.41 -25.35
C ARG A 33 2.89 -33.74 -23.95
N LEU A 34 2.90 -32.76 -23.04
CA LEU A 34 2.34 -32.88 -21.69
C LEU A 34 1.05 -32.08 -21.49
N GLY A 35 0.52 -31.50 -22.56
CA GLY A 35 -0.69 -30.69 -22.52
C GLY A 35 -0.53 -29.37 -21.77
N ILE A 36 0.72 -28.88 -21.60
CA ILE A 36 0.99 -27.64 -20.91
C ILE A 36 1.00 -26.50 -21.94
N VAL A 37 0.07 -25.54 -21.78
CA VAL A 37 0.03 -24.33 -22.59
C VAL A 37 1.09 -23.34 -22.12
N SER A 38 1.53 -22.42 -23.00
CA SER A 38 2.41 -21.31 -22.61
C SER A 38 1.70 -20.43 -21.56
N TYR A 39 2.49 -19.80 -20.71
CA TYR A 39 1.95 -18.95 -19.65
C TYR A 39 2.88 -17.79 -19.34
N ASN A 40 2.34 -16.58 -19.21
CA ASN A 40 3.09 -15.43 -18.76
C ASN A 40 2.72 -15.13 -17.30
N TRP A 41 3.74 -15.17 -16.42
CA TRP A 41 3.58 -14.98 -14.98
C TRP A 41 3.43 -13.51 -14.57
N TRP A 42 3.79 -12.57 -15.47
CA TRP A 42 3.75 -11.16 -15.16
C TRP A 42 2.36 -10.57 -15.36
N ASN A 43 1.68 -10.30 -14.27
CA ASN A 43 0.40 -9.61 -14.25
C ASN A 43 0.38 -8.68 -13.03
N GLU A 44 -0.31 -7.55 -13.15
CA GLU A 44 -0.37 -6.52 -12.12
C GLU A 44 -1.82 -6.21 -11.72
N ALA A 45 -2.06 -6.08 -10.42
CA ALA A 45 -3.38 -5.76 -9.88
C ALA A 45 -3.29 -5.07 -8.52
N LEU A 46 -2.46 -4.03 -8.39
CA LEU A 46 -2.24 -3.35 -7.13
C LEU A 46 -3.52 -2.68 -6.58
N HIS A 47 -4.29 -2.02 -7.45
CA HIS A 47 -5.56 -1.37 -7.10
C HIS A 47 -6.60 -1.46 -8.23
N GLY A 48 -6.59 -2.56 -8.96
CA GLY A 48 -7.39 -2.91 -10.13
C GLY A 48 -6.55 -3.69 -11.11
N VAL A 49 -7.16 -4.48 -11.99
CA VAL A 49 -6.43 -5.20 -13.03
C VAL A 49 -5.74 -4.20 -13.95
N ALA A 50 -4.42 -4.20 -13.93
CA ALA A 50 -3.61 -3.20 -14.62
C ALA A 50 -3.20 -3.64 -16.03
N ARG A 51 -3.00 -2.66 -16.90
CA ARG A 51 -2.41 -2.81 -18.26
C ARG A 51 -3.11 -3.83 -19.15
N ALA A 52 -4.39 -4.12 -18.87
CA ALA A 52 -5.18 -5.14 -19.55
C ALA A 52 -6.56 -4.61 -20.01
N GLY A 53 -6.65 -3.35 -20.42
CA GLY A 53 -7.89 -2.69 -20.84
C GLY A 53 -8.76 -2.27 -19.66
N THR A 54 -10.07 -2.16 -19.89
CA THR A 54 -11.02 -1.65 -18.88
C THR A 54 -11.05 -2.50 -17.62
N ALA A 55 -10.96 -1.82 -16.47
CA ALA A 55 -11.11 -2.41 -15.15
C ALA A 55 -11.64 -1.36 -14.15
N THR A 56 -12.16 -1.79 -13.02
CA THR A 56 -12.42 -0.90 -11.90
C THR A 56 -11.07 -0.42 -11.33
N VAL A 57 -10.86 0.90 -11.28
CA VAL A 57 -9.62 1.51 -10.77
C VAL A 57 -9.90 2.14 -9.41
N PHE A 58 -9.52 1.43 -8.38
CA PHE A 58 -9.64 1.85 -6.98
C PHE A 58 -8.60 2.93 -6.61
N PRO A 59 -8.73 3.61 -5.47
CA PRO A 59 -7.63 4.43 -4.94
C PRO A 59 -6.33 3.63 -4.87
N GLN A 60 -5.20 4.33 -5.01
CA GLN A 60 -3.88 3.71 -4.82
C GLN A 60 -3.74 3.12 -3.42
N ALA A 61 -2.83 2.17 -3.24
CA ALA A 61 -2.67 1.39 -2.01
C ALA A 61 -2.58 2.27 -0.75
N ILE A 62 -1.83 3.37 -0.79
CA ILE A 62 -1.72 4.31 0.34
C ILE A 62 -3.07 4.97 0.69
N GLY A 63 -3.90 5.29 -0.32
CA GLY A 63 -5.26 5.79 -0.11
C GLY A 63 -6.17 4.70 0.47
N MET A 64 -6.08 3.46 -0.02
CA MET A 64 -6.79 2.34 0.58
C MET A 64 -6.36 2.11 2.04
N ALA A 65 -5.08 2.30 2.35
CA ALA A 65 -4.58 2.18 3.72
C ALA A 65 -5.19 3.20 4.67
N ALA A 66 -5.50 4.40 4.19
CA ALA A 66 -6.15 5.44 4.98
C ALA A 66 -7.56 5.05 5.45
N THR A 67 -8.17 4.03 4.89
CA THR A 67 -9.46 3.51 5.34
C THR A 67 -9.40 2.79 6.69
N PHE A 68 -8.25 2.22 7.06
CA PHE A 68 -8.06 1.37 8.26
C PHE A 68 -9.10 0.25 8.35
N ASP A 69 -9.44 -0.38 7.20
CA ASP A 69 -10.55 -1.30 7.06
C ASP A 69 -10.12 -2.58 6.28
N GLU A 70 -9.72 -3.62 7.03
CA GLU A 70 -9.28 -4.92 6.47
C GLU A 70 -10.36 -5.59 5.63
N GLU A 71 -11.62 -5.52 6.08
CA GLU A 71 -12.75 -6.15 5.38
C GLU A 71 -13.06 -5.43 4.05
N LEU A 72 -12.90 -4.11 4.02
CA LEU A 72 -13.07 -3.34 2.78
C LEU A 72 -11.99 -3.73 1.76
N LEU A 73 -10.74 -3.93 2.18
CA LEU A 73 -9.67 -4.37 1.28
C LEU A 73 -9.90 -5.80 0.79
N LYS A 74 -10.50 -6.67 1.60
CA LYS A 74 -10.92 -8.00 1.14
C LYS A 74 -11.96 -7.90 0.03
N GLN A 75 -12.95 -7.01 0.14
CA GLN A 75 -13.94 -6.77 -0.92
C GLN A 75 -13.30 -6.22 -2.19
N VAL A 76 -12.33 -5.29 -2.06
CA VAL A 76 -11.55 -4.78 -3.20
C VAL A 76 -10.80 -5.92 -3.90
N GLY A 77 -10.08 -6.75 -3.15
CA GLY A 77 -9.37 -7.91 -3.69
C GLY A 77 -10.30 -8.90 -4.42
N ASP A 78 -11.50 -9.13 -3.90
CA ASP A 78 -12.50 -10.01 -4.52
C ASP A 78 -13.03 -9.47 -5.85
N VAL A 79 -13.30 -8.16 -5.94
CA VAL A 79 -13.70 -7.51 -7.22
C VAL A 79 -12.57 -7.62 -8.24
N ILE A 80 -11.33 -7.30 -7.83
CA ILE A 80 -10.16 -7.39 -8.71
C ILE A 80 -10.01 -8.82 -9.25
N ALA A 81 -10.11 -9.83 -8.39
CA ALA A 81 -10.00 -11.24 -8.81
C ALA A 81 -11.15 -11.67 -9.74
N THR A 82 -12.37 -11.15 -9.55
CA THR A 82 -13.50 -11.41 -10.42
C THR A 82 -13.24 -10.84 -11.82
N GLU A 83 -12.83 -9.59 -11.91
CA GLU A 83 -12.48 -8.96 -13.18
C GLU A 83 -11.30 -9.63 -13.86
N ALA A 84 -10.30 -10.06 -13.09
CA ALA A 84 -9.17 -10.82 -13.58
C ALA A 84 -9.60 -12.15 -14.22
N ARG A 85 -10.47 -12.92 -13.56
CA ARG A 85 -11.05 -14.15 -14.10
C ARG A 85 -11.84 -13.91 -15.36
N ALA A 86 -12.70 -12.89 -15.39
CA ALA A 86 -13.48 -12.52 -16.56
C ALA A 86 -12.60 -12.26 -17.79
N LYS A 87 -11.51 -11.50 -17.58
CA LYS A 87 -10.53 -11.20 -18.64
C LYS A 87 -9.75 -12.44 -19.07
N TYR A 88 -9.23 -13.19 -18.10
CA TYR A 88 -8.51 -14.44 -18.37
C TYR A 88 -9.37 -15.40 -19.19
N ASN A 89 -10.59 -15.68 -18.76
CA ASN A 89 -11.50 -16.62 -19.45
C ASN A 89 -11.81 -16.20 -20.90
N ALA A 90 -11.94 -14.89 -21.15
CA ALA A 90 -12.16 -14.37 -22.50
C ALA A 90 -10.89 -14.50 -23.37
N GLN A 91 -9.72 -14.17 -22.83
CA GLN A 91 -8.44 -14.19 -23.54
C GLN A 91 -7.98 -15.62 -23.86
N GLN A 92 -8.22 -16.57 -22.93
CA GLN A 92 -7.93 -18.00 -23.19
C GLN A 92 -8.76 -18.55 -24.37
N LYS A 93 -10.02 -18.15 -24.52
CA LYS A 93 -10.85 -18.53 -25.67
C LYS A 93 -10.31 -17.99 -26.99
N ALA A 94 -9.56 -16.88 -26.94
CA ALA A 94 -8.88 -16.31 -28.10
C ALA A 94 -7.47 -16.89 -28.33
N GLY A 95 -7.00 -17.79 -27.46
CA GLY A 95 -5.65 -18.37 -27.51
C GLY A 95 -4.53 -17.38 -27.14
N ASP A 96 -4.85 -16.34 -26.38
CA ASP A 96 -3.90 -15.31 -25.99
C ASP A 96 -3.41 -15.56 -24.54
N HIS A 97 -2.14 -15.94 -24.45
CA HIS A 97 -1.46 -16.31 -23.19
C HIS A 97 -0.29 -15.37 -22.86
N ASP A 98 -0.27 -14.17 -23.43
CA ASP A 98 0.84 -13.22 -23.29
C ASP A 98 0.78 -12.43 -21.96
N ILE A 99 1.70 -11.49 -21.79
CA ILE A 99 1.84 -10.62 -20.61
C ILE A 99 0.50 -9.91 -20.27
N TYR A 100 0.22 -9.76 -18.97
CA TYR A 100 -1.02 -9.14 -18.41
C TYR A 100 -2.33 -9.89 -18.70
N LYS A 101 -2.25 -11.17 -19.06
CA LYS A 101 -3.43 -11.99 -19.41
C LYS A 101 -3.55 -13.26 -18.56
N GLY A 102 -2.72 -13.38 -17.53
CA GLY A 102 -2.74 -14.47 -16.57
C GLY A 102 -3.52 -14.16 -15.30
N LEU A 103 -3.35 -15.05 -14.31
CA LEU A 103 -4.03 -14.99 -13.00
C LEU A 103 -3.04 -14.94 -11.84
N THR A 104 -1.74 -14.75 -12.11
CA THR A 104 -0.69 -14.58 -11.11
C THR A 104 -0.34 -13.11 -11.01
N PHE A 105 -0.77 -12.43 -9.94
CA PHE A 105 -0.62 -11.00 -9.77
C PHE A 105 0.51 -10.66 -8.81
N TRP A 106 1.42 -9.79 -9.25
CA TRP A 106 2.55 -9.35 -8.44
C TRP A 106 2.16 -8.18 -7.53
N ALA A 107 1.21 -8.46 -6.67
CA ALA A 107 0.63 -7.57 -5.66
C ALA A 107 0.17 -8.41 -4.44
N PRO A 108 0.11 -7.81 -3.24
CA PRO A 108 0.34 -6.42 -2.86
C PRO A 108 1.82 -6.09 -2.59
N ASN A 109 2.15 -4.79 -2.60
CA ASN A 109 3.41 -4.28 -2.07
C ASN A 109 3.27 -4.06 -0.55
N VAL A 110 3.98 -4.87 0.25
CA VAL A 110 3.92 -4.84 1.71
C VAL A 110 5.20 -4.32 2.37
N ASN A 111 6.07 -3.68 1.58
CA ASN A 111 7.19 -2.92 2.12
C ASN A 111 6.68 -1.76 2.97
N LEU A 112 7.43 -1.34 3.99
CA LEU A 112 7.02 -0.22 4.83
C LEU A 112 7.43 1.11 4.24
N PHE A 113 6.54 2.07 4.30
CA PHE A 113 6.79 3.45 3.92
C PHE A 113 7.58 4.18 5.01
N ARG A 114 8.84 3.73 5.25
CA ARG A 114 9.69 4.24 6.32
C ARG A 114 10.20 5.67 6.09
N ASP A 115 10.23 6.11 4.84
CA ASP A 115 10.75 7.44 4.46
C ASP A 115 9.82 8.07 3.42
N PRO A 116 9.23 9.25 3.70
CA PRO A 116 8.26 9.90 2.81
C PRO A 116 8.85 10.39 1.49
N ARG A 117 10.18 10.37 1.33
CA ARG A 117 10.86 10.69 0.06
C ARG A 117 10.76 9.55 -0.96
N TRP A 118 10.48 8.33 -0.53
CA TRP A 118 10.43 7.16 -1.41
C TRP A 118 9.25 7.21 -2.38
N GLY A 119 9.55 7.24 -3.70
CA GLY A 119 8.53 7.39 -4.75
C GLY A 119 7.53 6.25 -4.83
N ARG A 120 7.95 4.99 -4.56
CA ARG A 120 7.07 3.83 -4.52
C ARG A 120 6.32 3.66 -3.19
N GLY A 121 6.52 4.55 -2.23
CA GLY A 121 5.76 4.54 -0.98
C GLY A 121 4.25 4.58 -1.20
N GLN A 122 3.77 5.23 -2.25
CA GLN A 122 2.37 5.25 -2.66
C GLN A 122 1.76 3.87 -2.91
N GLU A 123 2.59 2.88 -3.30
CA GLU A 123 2.16 1.50 -3.57
C GLU A 123 1.95 0.68 -2.31
N THR A 124 2.27 1.21 -1.13
CA THR A 124 2.29 0.49 0.15
C THR A 124 1.10 0.83 1.04
N TYR A 125 0.93 0.07 2.12
CA TYR A 125 -0.10 0.32 3.13
C TYR A 125 0.40 1.18 4.30
N GLY A 126 1.47 1.95 4.10
CA GLY A 126 1.97 2.92 5.06
C GLY A 126 3.16 2.47 5.90
N GLU A 127 3.36 3.14 7.03
CA GLU A 127 4.58 3.02 7.83
C GLU A 127 4.48 2.03 8.99
N ASP A 128 3.29 1.52 9.29
CA ASP A 128 3.05 0.67 10.46
C ASP A 128 2.98 -0.81 10.08
N PRO A 129 3.78 -1.68 10.73
CA PRO A 129 3.80 -3.11 10.43
C PRO A 129 2.48 -3.82 10.72
N TYR A 130 1.75 -3.43 11.79
CA TYR A 130 0.48 -4.05 12.15
C TYR A 130 -0.62 -3.68 11.15
N LEU A 131 -0.77 -2.38 10.84
CA LEU A 131 -1.74 -1.92 9.84
C LEU A 131 -1.47 -2.56 8.48
N THR A 132 -0.20 -2.53 8.01
CA THR A 132 0.20 -3.17 6.75
C THR A 132 -0.13 -4.65 6.74
N SER A 133 0.12 -5.37 7.84
CA SER A 133 -0.21 -6.80 7.97
C SER A 133 -1.71 -7.04 7.82
N ARG A 134 -2.54 -6.28 8.53
CA ARG A 134 -4.00 -6.49 8.48
C ARG A 134 -4.57 -6.21 7.10
N LEU A 135 -4.19 -5.08 6.50
CA LEU A 135 -4.69 -4.69 5.18
C LEU A 135 -4.22 -5.65 4.08
N ALA A 136 -2.96 -6.07 4.13
CA ALA A 136 -2.42 -7.05 3.18
C ALA A 136 -3.11 -8.40 3.30
N VAL A 137 -3.37 -8.88 4.52
CA VAL A 137 -4.10 -10.13 4.76
C VAL A 137 -5.52 -10.05 4.18
N GLY A 138 -6.22 -8.94 4.40
CA GLY A 138 -7.54 -8.73 3.79
C GLY A 138 -7.49 -8.75 2.27
N PHE A 139 -6.60 -7.96 1.67
CA PHE A 139 -6.44 -7.88 0.21
C PHE A 139 -6.11 -9.24 -0.42
N ILE A 140 -5.14 -9.97 0.14
CA ILE A 140 -4.72 -11.28 -0.37
C ILE A 140 -5.87 -12.31 -0.28
N LYS A 141 -6.58 -12.35 0.85
CA LYS A 141 -7.75 -13.24 0.99
C LYS A 141 -8.86 -12.92 0.00
N GLY A 142 -9.10 -11.64 -0.29
CA GLY A 142 -10.03 -11.24 -1.34
C GLY A 142 -9.56 -11.69 -2.72
N LEU A 143 -8.29 -11.44 -3.04
CA LEU A 143 -7.71 -11.79 -4.35
C LEU A 143 -7.65 -13.31 -4.58
N GLN A 144 -7.24 -14.08 -3.57
CA GLN A 144 -7.09 -15.53 -3.69
C GLN A 144 -8.38 -16.33 -3.50
N GLY A 145 -9.36 -15.76 -2.78
CA GLY A 145 -10.55 -16.47 -2.33
C GLY A 145 -10.29 -17.26 -1.04
N GLU A 146 -11.32 -17.97 -0.58
CA GLU A 146 -11.29 -18.67 0.73
C GLU A 146 -10.73 -20.11 0.64
N ASP A 147 -10.67 -20.70 -0.55
CA ASP A 147 -10.21 -22.06 -0.74
C ASP A 147 -8.73 -22.09 -1.20
N PRO A 148 -7.79 -22.53 -0.36
CA PRO A 148 -6.38 -22.53 -0.69
C PRO A 148 -5.98 -23.51 -1.81
N ASP A 149 -6.87 -24.45 -2.15
CA ASP A 149 -6.67 -25.40 -3.25
C ASP A 149 -7.38 -24.96 -4.55
N HIS A 150 -8.23 -23.94 -4.50
CA HIS A 150 -8.95 -23.39 -5.66
C HIS A 150 -8.85 -21.87 -5.68
N LEU A 151 -7.69 -21.37 -6.08
CA LEU A 151 -7.44 -19.95 -6.07
C LEU A 151 -8.23 -19.22 -7.16
N LYS A 152 -8.88 -18.12 -6.80
CA LYS A 152 -9.53 -17.22 -7.74
C LYS A 152 -8.50 -16.47 -8.59
N ALA A 153 -7.44 -15.98 -7.95
CA ALA A 153 -6.20 -15.49 -8.53
C ALA A 153 -5.05 -15.77 -7.55
N ALA A 154 -3.80 -15.71 -7.97
CA ALA A 154 -2.65 -15.84 -7.08
C ALA A 154 -2.07 -14.49 -6.74
N ALA A 155 -1.93 -14.19 -5.45
CA ALA A 155 -1.26 -12.99 -4.94
C ALA A 155 0.24 -13.23 -4.77
N CYS A 156 1.01 -12.14 -4.77
CA CYS A 156 2.45 -12.14 -4.55
C CYS A 156 2.84 -11.02 -3.60
N ALA A 157 3.27 -11.36 -2.39
CA ALA A 157 3.80 -10.37 -1.45
C ALA A 157 5.18 -9.86 -1.90
N LYS A 158 5.32 -8.56 -2.09
CA LYS A 158 6.55 -7.94 -2.62
C LYS A 158 6.95 -6.68 -1.84
N HIS A 159 8.20 -6.30 -1.84
CA HIS A 159 9.42 -6.95 -2.37
C HIS A 159 10.22 -7.49 -1.17
N PHE A 160 10.39 -8.77 -1.09
CA PHE A 160 10.99 -9.45 0.06
C PHE A 160 12.51 -9.26 0.07
N ALA A 161 13.09 -8.58 1.08
CA ALA A 161 12.37 -8.16 2.26
C ALA A 161 12.57 -6.67 2.58
N VAL A 162 13.79 -6.16 2.58
CA VAL A 162 14.14 -4.83 3.09
C VAL A 162 14.33 -3.87 1.90
N HIS A 163 13.20 -3.37 1.40
CA HIS A 163 13.17 -2.48 0.23
C HIS A 163 12.20 -1.32 0.47
N SER A 164 12.73 -0.11 0.61
CA SER A 164 11.97 1.14 0.83
C SER A 164 12.76 2.35 0.32
N GLY A 165 13.33 2.23 -0.89
CA GLY A 165 14.18 3.26 -1.54
C GLY A 165 15.62 3.29 -0.99
N PRO A 166 16.49 4.11 -1.58
CA PRO A 166 16.25 4.99 -2.74
C PRO A 166 16.09 4.24 -4.07
N GLU A 167 15.16 4.69 -4.91
CA GLU A 167 14.89 4.07 -6.21
C GLU A 167 16.07 4.16 -7.18
N GLY A 168 16.74 5.31 -7.20
CA GLY A 168 17.84 5.56 -8.15
C GLY A 168 19.06 4.64 -8.03
N ILE A 169 19.19 3.96 -6.89
CA ILE A 169 20.30 3.04 -6.59
C ILE A 169 19.82 1.63 -6.23
N ARG A 170 18.55 1.31 -6.43
CA ARG A 170 17.94 0.05 -5.98
C ARG A 170 18.65 -1.21 -6.49
N HIS A 171 19.25 -1.15 -7.68
CA HIS A 171 19.95 -2.27 -8.30
C HIS A 171 21.33 -2.58 -7.69
N GLU A 172 21.97 -1.61 -7.04
CA GLU A 172 23.30 -1.78 -6.43
C GLU A 172 23.27 -1.67 -4.90
N PHE A 173 22.17 -1.21 -4.34
CA PHE A 173 22.02 -0.88 -2.93
C PHE A 173 22.17 -2.10 -2.00
N ASN A 174 22.73 -1.88 -0.81
CA ASN A 174 22.77 -2.86 0.27
C ASN A 174 22.10 -2.27 1.50
N ALA A 175 20.89 -2.70 1.79
CA ALA A 175 20.19 -2.33 3.01
C ALA A 175 20.83 -3.03 4.21
N VAL A 176 21.48 -2.24 5.05
CA VAL A 176 22.10 -2.73 6.29
C VAL A 176 21.13 -2.46 7.45
N VAL A 177 20.66 -3.52 8.10
CA VAL A 177 19.69 -3.45 9.18
C VAL A 177 20.15 -4.33 10.35
N SER A 178 19.82 -3.90 11.58
CA SER A 178 19.96 -4.75 12.76
C SER A 178 19.01 -5.95 12.68
N LYS A 179 19.30 -7.02 13.42
CA LYS A 179 18.35 -8.14 13.53
C LYS A 179 17.04 -7.67 14.15
N GLN A 180 17.09 -6.81 15.16
CA GLN A 180 15.91 -6.25 15.79
C GLN A 180 15.04 -5.48 14.79
N ASP A 181 15.59 -4.49 14.06
CA ASP A 181 14.81 -3.75 13.05
C ASP A 181 14.26 -4.65 11.95
N LEU A 182 15.03 -5.67 11.54
CA LEU A 182 14.59 -6.64 10.54
C LEU A 182 13.32 -7.36 10.98
N TYR A 183 13.30 -7.94 12.17
CA TYR A 183 12.18 -8.73 12.69
C TYR A 183 11.05 -7.88 13.27
N GLU A 184 11.34 -6.71 13.85
CA GLU A 184 10.33 -5.84 14.44
C GLU A 184 9.61 -4.95 13.41
N THR A 185 10.27 -4.64 12.29
CA THR A 185 9.76 -3.66 11.34
C THR A 185 9.58 -4.22 9.94
N TYR A 186 10.63 -4.79 9.32
CA TYR A 186 10.59 -5.11 7.89
C TYR A 186 9.93 -6.46 7.55
N LEU A 187 9.95 -7.42 8.45
CA LEU A 187 9.43 -8.77 8.20
C LEU A 187 7.96 -9.00 8.60
N PRO A 188 7.34 -8.32 9.59
CA PRO A 188 6.03 -8.71 10.12
C PRO A 188 4.92 -8.77 9.08
N ALA A 189 4.86 -7.83 8.14
CA ALA A 189 3.83 -7.84 7.09
C ALA A 189 3.97 -9.06 6.16
N PHE A 190 5.19 -9.43 5.77
CA PHE A 190 5.44 -10.66 4.99
C PHE A 190 5.09 -11.91 5.77
N LYS A 191 5.44 -11.97 7.06
CA LYS A 191 5.08 -13.08 7.96
C LYS A 191 3.57 -13.27 8.02
N ALA A 192 2.81 -12.19 8.17
CA ALA A 192 1.35 -12.21 8.16
C ALA A 192 0.78 -12.69 6.80
N CYS A 193 1.33 -12.19 5.68
CA CYS A 193 0.93 -12.67 4.34
C CYS A 193 1.14 -14.17 4.18
N VAL A 194 2.26 -14.71 4.67
CA VAL A 194 2.57 -16.15 4.59
C VAL A 194 1.73 -16.98 5.55
N GLN A 195 1.69 -16.58 6.83
CA GLN A 195 1.11 -17.41 7.88
C GLN A 195 -0.40 -17.27 8.02
N GLU A 196 -0.97 -16.09 7.77
CA GLU A 196 -2.39 -15.83 7.96
C GLU A 196 -3.17 -15.80 6.64
N ALA A 197 -2.63 -15.13 5.61
CA ALA A 197 -3.29 -15.05 4.30
C ALA A 197 -2.94 -16.21 3.38
N LYS A 198 -1.92 -17.02 3.70
CA LYS A 198 -1.45 -18.13 2.84
C LYS A 198 -1.13 -17.66 1.43
N VAL A 199 -0.42 -16.55 1.30
CA VAL A 199 -0.04 -15.98 0.01
C VAL A 199 0.66 -17.02 -0.87
N GLU A 200 0.27 -17.08 -2.14
CA GLU A 200 0.78 -18.10 -3.09
C GLU A 200 2.19 -17.82 -3.58
N ALA A 201 2.58 -16.54 -3.67
CA ALA A 201 3.91 -16.18 -4.13
C ALA A 201 4.55 -15.11 -3.24
N VAL A 202 5.89 -15.08 -3.27
CA VAL A 202 6.70 -14.01 -2.67
C VAL A 202 7.74 -13.58 -3.71
N MET A 203 7.89 -12.27 -3.90
CA MET A 203 8.88 -11.71 -4.84
C MET A 203 10.08 -11.17 -4.06
N GLY A 204 11.30 -11.64 -4.40
CA GLY A 204 12.54 -11.09 -3.87
C GLY A 204 12.81 -9.70 -4.42
N ALA A 205 13.36 -8.80 -3.58
CA ALA A 205 13.69 -7.44 -3.95
C ALA A 205 14.94 -7.34 -4.82
N TYR A 206 15.13 -6.18 -5.48
CA TYR A 206 16.34 -5.88 -6.28
C TYR A 206 17.61 -5.83 -5.45
N ASN A 207 17.56 -5.14 -4.31
CA ASN A 207 18.71 -4.82 -3.49
C ASN A 207 19.27 -6.02 -2.70
N ARG A 208 20.41 -5.79 -2.09
CA ARG A 208 20.94 -6.68 -1.05
C ARG A 208 20.37 -6.32 0.32
N THR A 209 20.26 -7.30 1.19
CA THR A 209 20.00 -7.12 2.62
C THR A 209 21.15 -7.73 3.39
N ASN A 210 21.83 -6.91 4.21
CA ASN A 210 23.00 -7.33 4.99
C ASN A 210 24.06 -8.08 4.14
N GLY A 211 24.28 -7.63 2.90
CA GLY A 211 25.24 -8.19 1.98
C GLY A 211 24.73 -9.31 1.07
N GLU A 212 23.63 -9.97 1.39
CA GLU A 212 23.03 -11.02 0.56
C GLU A 212 22.04 -10.42 -0.46
N PRO A 213 22.11 -10.77 -1.77
CA PRO A 213 21.09 -10.35 -2.73
C PRO A 213 19.76 -10.99 -2.39
N CYS A 214 18.68 -10.21 -2.30
CA CYS A 214 17.39 -10.71 -1.82
C CYS A 214 16.85 -11.90 -2.61
N CYS A 215 17.00 -11.89 -3.94
CA CYS A 215 16.59 -13.01 -4.81
C CYS A 215 17.50 -14.25 -4.74
N GLY A 216 18.60 -14.17 -4.00
CA GLY A 216 19.56 -15.27 -3.79
C GLY A 216 20.00 -15.40 -2.34
N SER A 217 19.27 -14.82 -1.40
CA SER A 217 19.60 -14.85 0.02
C SER A 217 19.20 -16.17 0.65
N LYS A 218 20.18 -16.89 1.19
CA LYS A 218 19.90 -18.09 1.98
C LYS A 218 19.16 -17.74 3.27
N THR A 219 19.58 -16.67 3.94
CA THR A 219 18.95 -16.20 5.18
C THR A 219 17.47 -15.89 4.97
N LEU A 220 17.15 -15.07 3.98
CA LEU A 220 15.76 -14.65 3.74
C LEU A 220 14.90 -15.79 3.18
N LEU A 221 15.35 -16.44 2.09
CA LEU A 221 14.50 -17.37 1.36
C LEU A 221 14.41 -18.77 1.99
N GLN A 222 15.53 -19.29 2.53
CA GLN A 222 15.51 -20.62 3.13
C GLN A 222 15.26 -20.58 4.63
N ASP A 223 16.05 -19.80 5.37
CA ASP A 223 16.01 -19.91 6.82
C ASP A 223 14.77 -19.22 7.38
N ILE A 224 14.44 -18.00 6.95
CA ILE A 224 13.25 -17.26 7.41
C ILE A 224 12.00 -17.73 6.68
N LEU A 225 11.92 -17.55 5.35
CA LEU A 225 10.69 -17.76 4.59
C LEU A 225 10.23 -19.23 4.61
N ARG A 226 11.14 -20.16 4.26
CA ARG A 226 10.78 -21.59 4.12
C ARG A 226 10.78 -22.34 5.45
N LYS A 227 11.84 -22.21 6.30
CA LYS A 227 11.98 -23.00 7.53
C LYS A 227 11.20 -22.41 8.69
N GLU A 228 11.42 -21.11 9.00
CA GLU A 228 10.77 -20.47 10.16
C GLU A 228 9.27 -20.26 9.92
N TRP A 229 8.88 -19.68 8.75
CA TRP A 229 7.48 -19.37 8.50
C TRP A 229 6.71 -20.50 7.81
N GLY A 230 7.40 -21.49 7.24
CA GLY A 230 6.79 -22.66 6.60
C GLY A 230 6.14 -22.35 5.25
N PHE A 231 6.61 -21.34 4.52
CA PHE A 231 6.10 -20.98 3.20
C PHE A 231 6.15 -22.15 2.21
N LYS A 232 5.06 -22.39 1.47
CA LYS A 232 4.89 -23.51 0.55
C LYS A 232 4.70 -23.10 -0.90
N GLY A 233 4.43 -21.83 -1.19
CA GLY A 233 4.26 -21.30 -2.54
C GLY A 233 5.59 -21.15 -3.29
N HIS A 234 5.57 -20.41 -4.38
CA HIS A 234 6.78 -20.15 -5.18
C HIS A 234 7.41 -18.79 -4.89
N VAL A 235 8.72 -18.69 -5.12
CA VAL A 235 9.48 -17.45 -5.04
C VAL A 235 9.81 -16.98 -6.44
N VAL A 236 9.46 -15.74 -6.76
CA VAL A 236 9.80 -15.07 -8.01
C VAL A 236 10.85 -13.99 -7.78
N SER A 237 11.78 -13.80 -8.72
CA SER A 237 12.68 -12.64 -8.70
C SER A 237 11.97 -11.39 -9.20
N ASP A 238 12.33 -10.22 -8.69
CA ASP A 238 12.03 -8.99 -9.40
C ASP A 238 12.69 -8.96 -10.78
N CYS A 239 12.19 -8.11 -11.68
CA CYS A 239 12.58 -8.14 -13.09
C CYS A 239 14.03 -7.69 -13.31
N GLY A 240 14.89 -8.60 -13.71
CA GLY A 240 16.33 -8.38 -13.86
C GLY A 240 17.14 -8.54 -12.57
N ALA A 241 16.51 -8.69 -11.41
CA ALA A 241 17.20 -8.71 -10.12
C ALA A 241 18.28 -9.81 -9.97
N ILE A 242 18.16 -10.93 -10.68
CA ILE A 242 19.20 -11.97 -10.67
C ILE A 242 20.42 -11.54 -11.51
N ALA A 243 20.23 -10.72 -12.55
CA ALA A 243 21.35 -10.15 -13.30
C ALA A 243 22.17 -9.17 -12.44
N ASP A 244 21.53 -8.46 -11.53
CA ASP A 244 22.21 -7.56 -10.59
C ASP A 244 23.31 -8.25 -9.78
N PHE A 245 23.23 -9.55 -9.52
CA PHE A 245 24.25 -10.26 -8.75
C PHE A 245 25.65 -10.15 -9.38
N HIS A 246 25.76 -10.21 -10.71
CA HIS A 246 27.03 -10.06 -11.43
C HIS A 246 27.18 -8.68 -12.06
N GLU A 247 26.11 -7.99 -12.46
CA GLU A 247 26.17 -6.70 -13.12
C GLU A 247 26.37 -5.54 -12.13
N ASN A 248 25.65 -5.53 -11.02
CA ASN A 248 25.58 -4.40 -10.09
C ASN A 248 26.15 -4.73 -8.70
N HIS A 249 25.70 -5.82 -8.08
CA HIS A 249 26.16 -6.24 -6.73
C HIS A 249 27.61 -6.74 -6.71
N LYS A 250 28.12 -7.27 -7.83
CA LYS A 250 29.47 -7.86 -7.95
C LYS A 250 29.75 -9.02 -6.97
N ILE A 251 28.70 -9.76 -6.60
CA ILE A 251 28.78 -10.93 -5.70
C ILE A 251 29.16 -12.18 -6.52
N THR A 252 28.62 -12.30 -7.72
CA THR A 252 28.95 -13.33 -8.69
C THR A 252 29.71 -12.71 -9.88
N LYS A 253 30.30 -13.51 -10.72
CA LYS A 253 31.10 -13.05 -11.87
C LYS A 253 30.39 -13.26 -13.21
N THR A 254 29.49 -14.22 -13.26
CA THR A 254 28.85 -14.66 -14.52
C THR A 254 27.36 -14.90 -14.33
N PRO A 255 26.55 -14.83 -15.40
CA PRO A 255 25.14 -15.22 -15.35
C PRO A 255 24.91 -16.65 -14.84
N LEU A 256 25.82 -17.57 -15.16
CA LEU A 256 25.75 -18.97 -14.68
C LEU A 256 25.87 -19.03 -13.14
N GLU A 257 26.84 -18.32 -12.56
CA GLU A 257 26.99 -18.25 -11.10
C GLU A 257 25.77 -17.61 -10.45
N SER A 258 25.19 -16.57 -11.06
CA SER A 258 23.99 -15.91 -10.56
C SER A 258 22.75 -16.82 -10.60
N ALA A 259 22.54 -17.52 -11.71
CA ALA A 259 21.47 -18.53 -11.84
C ALA A 259 21.63 -19.63 -10.78
N THR A 260 22.85 -20.14 -10.61
CA THR A 260 23.20 -21.16 -9.62
C THR A 260 22.89 -20.70 -8.20
N MET A 261 23.31 -19.48 -7.82
CA MET A 261 23.07 -18.93 -6.49
C MET A 261 21.56 -18.77 -6.23
N ALA A 262 20.83 -18.14 -7.14
CA ALA A 262 19.40 -17.89 -7.00
C ALA A 262 18.62 -19.20 -6.86
N MET A 263 18.84 -20.18 -7.74
CA MET A 263 18.15 -21.47 -7.72
C MET A 263 18.47 -22.25 -6.43
N ASN A 264 19.74 -22.39 -6.07
CA ASN A 264 20.16 -23.13 -4.89
C ASN A 264 19.64 -22.52 -3.59
N ASN A 265 19.46 -21.19 -3.55
CA ASN A 265 18.99 -20.47 -2.36
C ASN A 265 17.47 -20.29 -2.31
N GLY A 266 16.71 -20.78 -3.31
CA GLY A 266 15.27 -20.90 -3.16
C GLY A 266 14.41 -20.04 -4.07
N CYS A 267 14.99 -19.30 -5.05
CA CYS A 267 14.23 -18.65 -6.09
C CYS A 267 13.76 -19.67 -7.13
N ASP A 268 12.45 -19.69 -7.43
CA ASP A 268 11.84 -20.70 -8.31
C ASP A 268 11.57 -20.17 -9.72
N LEU A 269 11.30 -18.87 -9.85
CA LEU A 269 10.88 -18.21 -11.08
C LEU A 269 11.72 -16.97 -11.34
N ASN A 270 12.24 -16.82 -12.55
CA ASN A 270 13.01 -15.65 -12.96
C ASN A 270 12.20 -14.70 -13.86
N CYS A 271 11.96 -13.48 -13.41
CA CYS A 271 11.63 -12.36 -14.29
C CYS A 271 12.95 -11.79 -14.84
N GLY A 272 13.29 -12.15 -16.08
CA GLY A 272 14.56 -11.78 -16.73
C GLY A 272 15.13 -12.90 -17.58
N CYS A 273 16.41 -12.78 -17.92
CA CYS A 273 17.08 -13.64 -18.90
C CYS A 273 18.23 -14.51 -18.32
N VAL A 274 18.31 -14.67 -16.99
CA VAL A 274 19.45 -15.36 -16.35
C VAL A 274 19.25 -16.87 -16.21
N PHE A 275 18.04 -17.35 -15.93
CA PHE A 275 17.76 -18.76 -15.71
C PHE A 275 17.94 -19.70 -16.91
N PRO A 276 17.99 -19.26 -18.18
CA PRO A 276 18.46 -20.14 -19.26
C PRO A 276 19.82 -20.79 -19.00
N ASN A 277 20.69 -20.18 -18.20
CA ASN A 277 21.99 -20.72 -17.78
C ASN A 277 21.87 -21.92 -16.81
N LEU A 278 20.67 -22.18 -16.25
CA LEU A 278 20.44 -23.37 -15.41
C LEU A 278 20.69 -24.68 -16.14
N ARG A 279 20.53 -24.73 -17.48
CA ARG A 279 20.92 -25.92 -18.27
C ARG A 279 22.37 -26.32 -18.04
N ASP A 280 23.25 -25.35 -18.14
CA ASP A 280 24.68 -25.60 -17.98
C ASP A 280 25.05 -25.74 -16.50
N ALA A 281 24.33 -25.08 -15.61
CA ALA A 281 24.51 -25.26 -14.18
C ALA A 281 24.17 -26.68 -13.70
N VAL A 282 23.07 -27.27 -14.20
CA VAL A 282 22.69 -28.66 -13.89
C VAL A 282 23.65 -29.64 -14.53
N ARG A 283 23.96 -29.47 -15.82
CA ARG A 283 24.94 -30.35 -16.53
C ARG A 283 26.32 -30.32 -15.89
N GLY A 284 26.71 -29.16 -15.36
CA GLY A 284 27.99 -28.98 -14.66
C GLY A 284 27.99 -29.43 -13.21
N GLY A 285 26.84 -29.87 -12.67
CA GLY A 285 26.69 -30.29 -11.27
C GLY A 285 26.72 -29.13 -10.27
N TYR A 286 26.51 -27.90 -10.71
CA TYR A 286 26.44 -26.71 -9.83
C TYR A 286 25.03 -26.56 -9.19
N VAL A 287 24.01 -27.08 -9.85
CA VAL A 287 22.63 -27.16 -9.36
C VAL A 287 22.20 -28.62 -9.41
N ASP A 288 21.67 -29.13 -8.30
CA ASP A 288 21.05 -30.46 -8.26
C ASP A 288 19.74 -30.42 -9.06
N GLU A 289 19.54 -31.37 -9.97
CA GLU A 289 18.29 -31.48 -10.74
C GLU A 289 17.07 -31.61 -9.83
N ALA A 290 17.22 -32.24 -8.65
CA ALA A 290 16.14 -32.32 -7.65
C ALA A 290 15.70 -30.94 -7.14
N ARG A 291 16.59 -29.95 -7.05
CA ARG A 291 16.22 -28.56 -6.70
C ARG A 291 15.45 -27.89 -7.83
N LEU A 292 15.83 -28.14 -9.07
CA LEU A 292 15.09 -27.66 -10.24
C LEU A 292 13.68 -28.31 -10.29
N ASP A 293 13.60 -29.61 -10.01
CA ASP A 293 12.32 -30.35 -9.92
C ASP A 293 11.41 -29.76 -8.85
N GLU A 294 11.95 -29.38 -7.71
CA GLU A 294 11.18 -28.70 -6.65
C GLU A 294 10.63 -27.36 -7.12
N ALA A 295 11.46 -26.52 -7.80
CA ALA A 295 11.02 -25.24 -8.34
C ALA A 295 9.89 -25.41 -9.35
N VAL A 296 10.06 -26.32 -10.31
CA VAL A 296 9.03 -26.61 -11.32
C VAL A 296 7.76 -27.15 -10.65
N THR A 297 7.90 -28.00 -9.62
CA THR A 297 6.75 -28.51 -8.86
C THR A 297 5.97 -27.38 -8.18
N ASN A 298 6.64 -26.40 -7.55
CA ASN A 298 5.99 -25.24 -6.94
C ASN A 298 5.17 -24.46 -7.99
N LEU A 299 5.74 -24.25 -9.18
CA LEU A 299 5.10 -23.51 -10.27
C LEU A 299 3.90 -24.27 -10.86
N MET A 300 4.04 -25.58 -11.08
CA MET A 300 2.93 -26.41 -11.58
C MET A 300 1.81 -26.52 -10.57
N GLU A 301 2.13 -26.62 -9.28
CA GLU A 301 1.14 -26.64 -8.20
C GLU A 301 0.30 -25.36 -8.19
N CYS A 302 0.93 -24.17 -8.32
CA CYS A 302 0.21 -22.90 -8.44
C CYS A 302 -0.75 -22.89 -9.65
N ARG A 303 -0.28 -23.33 -10.82
CA ARG A 303 -1.12 -23.40 -12.03
C ARG A 303 -2.28 -24.38 -11.87
N MET A 304 -2.12 -25.49 -11.14
CA MET A 304 -3.21 -26.42 -10.81
C MET A 304 -4.21 -25.80 -9.84
N LYS A 305 -3.76 -25.09 -8.80
CA LYS A 305 -4.64 -24.36 -7.87
C LYS A 305 -5.46 -23.29 -8.59
N LEU A 306 -4.93 -22.68 -9.64
CA LEU A 306 -5.63 -21.74 -10.49
C LEU A 306 -6.60 -22.39 -11.49
N GLY A 307 -6.59 -23.74 -11.62
CA GLY A 307 -7.41 -24.47 -12.59
C GLY A 307 -6.98 -24.25 -14.06
N ILE A 308 -5.74 -23.78 -14.28
CA ILE A 308 -5.20 -23.53 -15.63
C ILE A 308 -4.32 -24.67 -16.13
N LEU A 309 -4.14 -25.70 -15.33
CA LEU A 309 -3.36 -26.89 -15.68
C LEU A 309 -4.01 -28.13 -15.05
N GLY A 310 -4.11 -29.24 -15.85
CA GLY A 310 -4.71 -30.51 -15.42
C GLY A 310 -6.19 -30.64 -15.75
N ASP A 311 -6.80 -31.74 -15.30
CA ASP A 311 -8.20 -32.07 -15.60
C ASP A 311 -9.23 -31.42 -14.64
N GLU A 312 -8.75 -30.83 -13.57
CA GLU A 312 -9.59 -30.25 -12.51
C GLU A 312 -9.91 -28.79 -12.83
N ARG A 313 -10.94 -28.62 -13.67
CA ARG A 313 -11.47 -27.28 -13.94
C ARG A 313 -12.24 -26.74 -12.74
N GLN A 314 -12.11 -25.45 -12.50
CA GLN A 314 -12.90 -24.73 -11.50
C GLN A 314 -14.18 -24.20 -12.19
N GLU A 315 -15.17 -25.08 -12.39
CA GLU A 315 -16.36 -24.81 -13.21
C GLU A 315 -17.04 -23.47 -12.88
N GLU A 316 -17.10 -23.08 -11.61
CA GLU A 316 -17.72 -21.82 -11.20
C GLU A 316 -16.87 -20.61 -11.62
N LEU A 317 -15.54 -20.68 -11.50
CA LEU A 317 -14.64 -19.58 -11.89
C LEU A 317 -14.52 -19.49 -13.44
N ASP A 318 -14.59 -20.63 -14.13
CA ASP A 318 -14.55 -20.68 -15.61
C ASP A 318 -15.82 -20.08 -16.27
N LYS A 319 -16.93 -19.98 -15.51
CA LYS A 319 -18.19 -19.37 -15.96
C LYS A 319 -18.19 -17.85 -15.86
N ILE A 320 -17.24 -17.24 -15.15
CA ILE A 320 -17.15 -15.78 -15.01
C ILE A 320 -16.90 -15.16 -16.39
N GLY A 321 -17.92 -14.49 -16.93
CA GLY A 321 -17.87 -13.87 -18.24
C GLY A 321 -17.32 -12.45 -18.21
N TYR A 322 -16.99 -11.92 -19.40
CA TYR A 322 -16.45 -10.56 -19.55
C TYR A 322 -17.44 -9.46 -19.14
N ASP A 323 -18.73 -9.79 -19.07
CA ASP A 323 -19.80 -8.94 -18.53
C ASP A 323 -19.64 -8.62 -17.03
N GLN A 324 -18.75 -9.33 -16.32
CA GLN A 324 -18.41 -9.07 -14.92
C GLN A 324 -17.35 -7.97 -14.73
N VAL A 325 -16.81 -7.42 -15.82
CA VAL A 325 -15.83 -6.33 -15.76
C VAL A 325 -16.54 -4.98 -15.61
N ASP A 326 -16.08 -4.15 -14.69
CA ASP A 326 -16.54 -2.76 -14.50
C ASP A 326 -18.04 -2.64 -14.18
N LEU A 327 -18.55 -3.53 -13.34
CA LEU A 327 -19.96 -3.55 -12.91
C LEU A 327 -20.37 -2.28 -12.18
N ALA A 328 -21.65 -1.98 -12.16
CA ALA A 328 -22.23 -0.91 -11.35
C ALA A 328 -21.95 -1.10 -9.84
N SER A 329 -21.97 -2.35 -9.35
CA SER A 329 -21.59 -2.70 -7.98
C SER A 329 -20.11 -2.44 -7.70
N SER A 330 -19.22 -2.75 -8.64
CA SER A 330 -17.78 -2.47 -8.51
C SER A 330 -17.50 -0.97 -8.48
N LYS A 331 -18.20 -0.18 -9.31
CA LYS A 331 -18.16 1.29 -9.29
C LYS A 331 -18.68 1.88 -7.96
N ALA A 332 -19.73 1.31 -7.42
CA ALA A 332 -20.28 1.71 -6.11
C ALA A 332 -19.29 1.40 -4.97
N LEU A 333 -18.63 0.24 -5.02
CA LEU A 333 -17.55 -0.08 -4.07
C LEU A 333 -16.38 0.88 -4.24
N ASN A 334 -15.95 1.17 -5.48
CA ASN A 334 -14.89 2.14 -5.75
C ASN A 334 -15.22 3.52 -5.15
N GLN A 335 -16.44 4.03 -5.36
CA GLN A 335 -16.90 5.29 -4.75
C GLN A 335 -16.83 5.23 -3.22
N THR A 336 -17.21 4.10 -2.62
CA THR A 336 -17.13 3.89 -1.17
C THR A 336 -15.68 3.93 -0.69
N VAL A 337 -14.77 3.25 -1.37
CA VAL A 337 -13.33 3.24 -1.03
C VAL A 337 -12.75 4.65 -1.18
N SER A 338 -13.06 5.35 -2.27
CA SER A 338 -12.62 6.74 -2.51
C SER A 338 -13.07 7.67 -1.40
N ARG A 339 -14.34 7.60 -0.97
CA ARG A 339 -14.87 8.41 0.16
C ARG A 339 -14.15 8.12 1.48
N LYS A 340 -13.94 6.82 1.79
CA LYS A 340 -13.32 6.37 3.04
C LYS A 340 -11.80 6.63 3.09
N SER A 341 -11.16 6.84 1.95
CA SER A 341 -9.73 7.11 1.87
C SER A 341 -9.36 8.57 2.17
N LEU A 342 -10.28 9.51 1.99
CA LEU A 342 -10.01 10.93 2.17
C LEU A 342 -9.79 11.27 3.65
N VAL A 343 -8.72 12.01 3.96
CA VAL A 343 -8.36 12.40 5.32
C VAL A 343 -8.49 13.91 5.48
N LEU A 344 -9.39 14.34 6.35
CA LEU A 344 -9.52 15.74 6.72
C LEU A 344 -8.44 16.10 7.74
N LEU A 345 -7.44 16.89 7.33
CA LEU A 345 -6.30 17.27 8.15
C LEU A 345 -6.57 18.53 8.96
N LYS A 346 -7.27 19.49 8.37
CA LYS A 346 -7.62 20.77 9.00
C LYS A 346 -9.04 21.18 8.61
N ASN A 347 -9.77 21.74 9.57
CA ASN A 347 -11.09 22.34 9.34
C ASN A 347 -11.32 23.48 10.36
N GLU A 348 -10.73 24.65 10.08
CA GLU A 348 -10.77 25.80 10.97
C GLU A 348 -12.20 26.32 11.11
N ASP A 349 -12.66 26.55 12.32
CA ASP A 349 -14.00 27.03 12.66
C ASP A 349 -15.15 26.22 12.03
N ASN A 350 -14.93 24.94 11.72
CA ASN A 350 -15.88 24.08 11.00
C ASN A 350 -16.29 24.70 9.64
N PHE A 351 -15.29 25.22 8.89
CA PHE A 351 -15.51 25.85 7.60
C PHE A 351 -16.10 24.90 6.57
N LEU A 352 -15.66 23.65 6.55
CA LEU A 352 -16.30 22.57 5.81
C LEU A 352 -17.34 21.84 6.71
N PRO A 353 -18.44 21.33 6.13
CA PRO A 353 -18.79 21.36 4.70
C PRO A 353 -19.32 22.71 4.24
N LEU A 354 -19.11 23.02 2.94
CA LEU A 354 -19.65 24.19 2.30
C LEU A 354 -21.16 24.06 2.07
N ASP A 355 -21.88 25.17 2.27
CA ASP A 355 -23.29 25.28 1.89
C ASP A 355 -23.37 25.93 0.49
N LYS A 356 -23.63 25.13 -0.55
CA LYS A 356 -23.67 25.64 -1.93
C LYS A 356 -24.71 26.73 -2.13
N SER A 357 -25.77 26.77 -1.32
CA SER A 357 -26.81 27.80 -1.44
C SER A 357 -26.34 29.21 -1.06
N LYS A 358 -25.19 29.33 -0.42
CA LYS A 358 -24.55 30.60 -0.03
C LYS A 358 -23.43 31.02 -0.97
N LEU A 359 -23.14 30.25 -1.99
CA LEU A 359 -22.06 30.51 -2.95
C LEU A 359 -22.64 30.95 -4.30
N HIS A 360 -21.99 31.92 -4.92
CA HIS A 360 -22.26 32.33 -6.29
C HIS A 360 -21.15 31.88 -7.24
N THR A 361 -19.92 31.83 -6.71
CA THR A 361 -18.73 31.56 -7.50
C THR A 361 -17.74 30.71 -6.71
N ILE A 362 -17.13 29.75 -7.38
CA ILE A 362 -16.04 28.93 -6.85
C ILE A 362 -14.84 29.04 -7.77
N GLY A 363 -13.67 29.35 -7.22
CA GLY A 363 -12.41 29.25 -7.95
C GLY A 363 -11.76 27.89 -7.70
N VAL A 364 -11.53 27.12 -8.77
CA VAL A 364 -10.76 25.87 -8.73
C VAL A 364 -9.42 26.14 -9.39
N ILE A 365 -8.33 26.00 -8.67
CA ILE A 365 -6.99 26.30 -9.19
C ILE A 365 -6.04 25.15 -8.89
N GLY A 366 -5.04 24.99 -9.75
CA GLY A 366 -3.93 24.06 -9.54
C GLY A 366 -3.80 22.97 -10.57
N PRO A 367 -2.59 22.39 -10.72
CA PRO A 367 -2.24 21.44 -11.78
C PRO A 367 -2.93 20.08 -11.65
N ASN A 368 -3.39 19.72 -10.45
CA ASN A 368 -4.06 18.45 -10.19
C ASN A 368 -5.59 18.54 -10.32
N ALA A 369 -6.17 19.75 -10.50
CA ALA A 369 -7.62 19.94 -10.52
C ALA A 369 -8.31 19.17 -11.64
N ASP A 370 -7.76 19.19 -12.86
CA ASP A 370 -8.28 18.47 -14.04
C ASP A 370 -7.27 17.43 -14.54
N SER A 371 -6.66 16.69 -13.64
CA SER A 371 -5.68 15.65 -13.95
C SER A 371 -6.21 14.25 -13.70
N ARG A 372 -6.39 13.45 -14.76
CA ARG A 372 -6.70 12.02 -14.64
C ARG A 372 -5.53 11.23 -14.06
N LYS A 373 -4.30 11.68 -14.33
CA LYS A 373 -3.09 11.01 -13.87
C LYS A 373 -2.94 11.10 -12.35
N ALA A 374 -3.31 12.23 -11.76
CA ALA A 374 -3.32 12.42 -10.32
C ALA A 374 -4.39 11.57 -9.58
N LEU A 375 -5.32 10.95 -10.30
CA LEU A 375 -6.32 10.06 -9.69
C LEU A 375 -5.77 8.66 -9.38
N VAL A 376 -4.75 8.17 -10.11
CA VAL A 376 -4.50 6.73 -10.19
C VAL A 376 -3.18 6.25 -9.60
N GLY A 377 -2.07 6.99 -9.72
CA GLY A 377 -0.77 6.51 -9.23
C GLY A 377 -0.18 5.39 -10.13
N ASN A 378 0.73 4.56 -9.57
CA ASN A 378 1.40 3.48 -10.28
C ASN A 378 0.52 2.23 -10.44
N TYR A 379 0.81 1.41 -11.45
CA TYR A 379 0.18 0.10 -11.69
C TYR A 379 -1.34 0.16 -11.87
N GLU A 380 -1.82 1.19 -12.55
CA GLU A 380 -3.23 1.40 -12.81
C GLU A 380 -3.78 0.56 -13.97
N GLY A 381 -5.07 0.27 -13.89
CA GLY A 381 -5.89 -0.17 -15.02
C GLY A 381 -6.45 1.02 -15.80
N THR A 382 -7.33 0.75 -16.75
CA THR A 382 -8.05 1.78 -17.49
C THR A 382 -9.52 1.80 -17.05
N ALA A 383 -9.93 2.85 -16.35
CA ALA A 383 -11.33 3.00 -15.97
C ALA A 383 -12.21 3.37 -17.17
N SER A 384 -13.46 2.91 -17.16
CA SER A 384 -14.45 3.30 -18.19
C SER A 384 -14.81 4.78 -18.11
N ARG A 385 -14.72 5.39 -16.91
CA ARG A 385 -14.88 6.83 -16.66
C ARG A 385 -13.94 7.26 -15.54
N TYR A 386 -13.29 8.39 -15.73
CA TYR A 386 -12.59 9.14 -14.70
C TYR A 386 -13.41 10.38 -14.34
N ILE A 387 -13.37 10.79 -13.09
CA ILE A 387 -13.97 12.04 -12.61
C ILE A 387 -12.88 12.81 -11.90
N THR A 388 -12.38 13.87 -12.52
CA THR A 388 -11.38 14.77 -11.92
C THR A 388 -12.00 15.61 -10.82
N VAL A 389 -11.18 16.29 -10.01
CA VAL A 389 -11.71 17.13 -8.92
C VAL A 389 -12.54 18.28 -9.50
N LEU A 390 -12.10 18.87 -10.61
CA LEU A 390 -12.85 19.92 -11.33
C LEU A 390 -14.21 19.37 -11.79
N GLU A 391 -14.23 18.26 -12.56
CA GLU A 391 -15.48 17.62 -13.01
C GLU A 391 -16.41 17.27 -11.83
N GLY A 392 -15.85 16.74 -10.72
CA GLY A 392 -16.65 16.40 -9.54
C GLY A 392 -17.31 17.61 -8.89
N ILE A 393 -16.62 18.76 -8.83
CA ILE A 393 -17.17 20.01 -8.31
C ILE A 393 -18.25 20.56 -9.25
N GLU A 394 -17.96 20.62 -10.56
CA GLU A 394 -18.91 21.10 -11.58
C GLU A 394 -20.20 20.24 -11.60
N ASP A 395 -20.05 18.89 -11.60
CA ASP A 395 -21.17 17.95 -11.55
C ASP A 395 -22.02 18.15 -10.26
N TYR A 396 -21.38 18.47 -9.13
CA TYR A 396 -22.07 18.63 -7.85
C TYR A 396 -22.86 19.94 -7.76
N VAL A 397 -22.24 21.06 -8.15
CA VAL A 397 -22.88 22.37 -8.03
C VAL A 397 -23.87 22.65 -9.17
N GLY A 398 -23.67 22.08 -10.35
CA GLY A 398 -24.47 22.28 -11.54
C GLY A 398 -24.50 23.74 -11.97
N ASP A 399 -25.63 24.20 -12.51
CA ASP A 399 -25.80 25.57 -13.01
C ASP A 399 -26.06 26.62 -11.87
N ASP A 400 -26.20 26.16 -10.61
CA ASP A 400 -26.55 27.03 -9.49
C ASP A 400 -25.37 27.92 -9.05
N VAL A 401 -24.12 27.42 -9.20
CA VAL A 401 -22.89 28.09 -8.80
C VAL A 401 -21.92 28.11 -9.97
N LYS A 402 -21.36 29.27 -10.27
CA LYS A 402 -20.38 29.38 -11.34
C LYS A 402 -19.00 28.91 -10.88
N VAL A 403 -18.42 27.96 -11.60
CA VAL A 403 -17.05 27.48 -11.37
C VAL A 403 -16.11 28.17 -12.36
N TYR A 404 -15.06 28.81 -11.81
CA TYR A 404 -13.94 29.32 -12.59
C TYR A 404 -12.73 28.42 -12.36
N TYR A 405 -12.06 28.03 -13.44
CA TYR A 405 -10.89 27.17 -13.37
C TYR A 405 -9.64 27.85 -13.92
N SER A 406 -8.50 27.61 -13.29
CA SER A 406 -7.17 27.87 -13.83
C SER A 406 -6.21 26.77 -13.40
N GLU A 407 -5.46 26.21 -14.34
CA GLU A 407 -4.36 25.29 -14.04
C GLU A 407 -3.28 25.96 -13.17
N ALA A 408 -3.13 27.28 -13.29
CA ALA A 408 -2.27 28.16 -12.53
C ALA A 408 -0.76 27.96 -12.75
N CYS A 409 -0.29 26.72 -12.80
CA CYS A 409 1.12 26.36 -13.04
C CYS A 409 1.23 24.94 -13.57
N ASP A 410 2.40 24.56 -14.03
CA ASP A 410 2.73 23.16 -14.30
C ASP A 410 2.88 22.37 -13.00
N LEU A 411 2.79 21.03 -13.11
CA LEU A 411 2.95 20.13 -11.96
C LEU A 411 4.30 20.34 -11.25
N TRP A 412 5.40 20.48 -12.01
CA TRP A 412 6.74 20.65 -11.46
C TRP A 412 7.74 21.35 -12.38
N LYS A 413 7.43 21.48 -13.68
CA LYS A 413 8.31 22.10 -14.67
C LYS A 413 8.12 23.60 -14.71
N ASP A 414 9.16 24.30 -15.13
CA ASP A 414 9.12 25.75 -15.33
C ASP A 414 8.44 26.16 -16.65
N ARG A 415 8.17 25.19 -17.55
CA ARG A 415 7.56 25.44 -18.86
C ARG A 415 6.76 24.23 -19.35
N THR A 416 5.62 24.52 -20.00
CA THR A 416 4.82 23.53 -20.72
C THR A 416 5.28 23.34 -22.17
N SER A 417 5.73 24.40 -22.80
CA SER A 417 6.23 24.43 -24.19
C SER A 417 7.35 25.45 -24.36
N GLY A 418 7.98 25.47 -25.54
CA GLY A 418 9.03 26.44 -25.87
C GLY A 418 8.57 27.91 -25.90
N LEU A 419 7.26 28.15 -25.96
CA LEU A 419 6.65 29.49 -26.00
C LEU A 419 6.05 29.94 -24.65
N ALA A 420 5.80 29.01 -23.73
CA ALA A 420 5.27 29.32 -22.42
C ALA A 420 6.34 29.86 -21.47
N GLN A 421 5.93 30.73 -20.53
CA GLN A 421 6.74 31.17 -19.41
C GLN A 421 6.32 30.41 -18.15
N ALA A 422 7.21 30.31 -17.16
CA ALA A 422 6.95 29.58 -15.91
C ALA A 422 5.71 30.12 -15.18
N ASP A 423 5.53 31.43 -15.19
CA ASP A 423 4.49 32.17 -14.48
C ASP A 423 3.34 32.66 -15.38
N ASP A 424 3.22 32.17 -16.61
CA ASP A 424 2.28 32.67 -17.61
C ASP A 424 0.81 32.54 -17.20
N ARG A 425 0.47 31.60 -16.32
CA ARG A 425 -0.89 31.33 -15.82
C ARG A 425 -1.18 31.94 -14.44
N ILE A 426 -0.19 32.50 -13.75
CA ILE A 426 -0.38 33.08 -12.40
C ILE A 426 -1.31 34.26 -12.43
N SER A 427 -1.25 35.11 -13.46
CA SER A 427 -2.16 36.21 -13.62
C SER A 427 -3.63 35.83 -13.80
N GLU A 428 -3.88 34.70 -14.48
CA GLU A 428 -5.23 34.15 -14.60
C GLU A 428 -5.70 33.55 -13.27
N ALA A 429 -4.85 32.76 -12.58
CA ALA A 429 -5.16 32.28 -11.25
C ALA A 429 -5.53 33.41 -10.28
N LYS A 430 -4.80 34.54 -10.33
CA LYS A 430 -5.12 35.72 -9.55
C LYS A 430 -6.50 36.26 -9.88
N ALA A 431 -6.84 36.37 -11.17
CA ALA A 431 -8.16 36.85 -11.60
C ALA A 431 -9.28 35.88 -11.12
N VAL A 432 -9.07 34.56 -11.21
CA VAL A 432 -10.00 33.57 -10.69
C VAL A 432 -10.20 33.76 -9.18
N CYS A 433 -9.12 33.95 -8.43
CA CYS A 433 -9.21 34.16 -6.98
C CYS A 433 -9.98 35.41 -6.62
N GLU A 434 -9.77 36.52 -7.33
CA GLU A 434 -10.42 37.84 -7.06
C GLU A 434 -11.95 37.76 -7.22
N VAL A 435 -12.45 37.00 -8.20
CA VAL A 435 -13.89 36.95 -8.51
C VAL A 435 -14.62 35.81 -7.79
N SER A 436 -13.93 34.97 -7.04
CA SER A 436 -14.51 33.83 -6.37
C SER A 436 -14.91 34.10 -4.91
N ASP A 437 -15.96 33.42 -4.43
CA ASP A 437 -16.36 33.47 -3.02
C ASP A 437 -15.46 32.57 -2.15
N VAL A 438 -15.01 31.46 -2.72
CA VAL A 438 -14.12 30.46 -2.09
C VAL A 438 -13.17 29.87 -3.14
N ILE A 439 -11.97 29.53 -2.71
CA ILE A 439 -10.94 28.93 -3.57
C ILE A 439 -10.71 27.49 -3.14
N ILE A 440 -10.78 26.57 -4.11
CA ILE A 440 -10.37 25.17 -3.95
C ILE A 440 -9.06 25.01 -4.71
N ALA A 441 -7.95 24.96 -3.99
CA ALA A 441 -6.62 24.76 -4.54
C ALA A 441 -6.29 23.28 -4.56
N VAL A 442 -6.12 22.71 -5.76
CA VAL A 442 -5.85 21.27 -5.96
C VAL A 442 -4.40 21.11 -6.38
N MET A 443 -3.56 20.80 -5.40
CA MET A 443 -2.12 20.72 -5.53
C MET A 443 -1.61 19.31 -5.28
N GLY A 444 -0.41 19.00 -5.75
CA GLY A 444 0.16 17.69 -5.44
C GLY A 444 1.20 17.20 -6.43
N LEU A 445 1.19 15.89 -6.57
CA LEU A 445 2.08 15.08 -7.38
C LEU A 445 1.26 14.19 -8.32
N ASP A 446 1.93 13.41 -9.14
CA ASP A 446 1.37 12.26 -9.85
C ASP A 446 2.46 11.21 -10.11
N SER A 447 2.08 10.06 -10.66
CA SER A 447 3.00 8.94 -10.91
C SER A 447 4.11 9.23 -11.93
N SER A 448 4.10 10.41 -12.61
CA SER A 448 5.21 10.79 -13.48
C SER A 448 6.40 11.38 -12.75
N ILE A 449 6.20 11.83 -11.50
CA ILE A 449 7.25 12.45 -10.68
C ILE A 449 7.41 11.78 -9.30
N GLU A 450 6.45 10.98 -8.87
CA GLU A 450 6.51 10.17 -7.66
C GLU A 450 6.18 8.71 -8.02
N GLY A 451 7.19 7.83 -8.07
CA GLY A 451 6.95 6.47 -8.52
C GLY A 451 8.19 5.62 -8.67
N GLU A 452 8.11 4.63 -9.54
CA GLU A 452 9.16 3.66 -9.78
C GLU A 452 10.22 4.18 -10.76
N GLN A 453 11.48 3.77 -10.55
CA GLN A 453 12.55 4.00 -11.51
C GLN A 453 12.18 3.46 -12.89
N GLY A 454 12.30 4.33 -13.90
CA GLY A 454 11.98 4.03 -15.29
C GLY A 454 10.57 4.49 -15.70
N ASP A 455 9.60 4.51 -14.80
CA ASP A 455 8.24 5.02 -15.06
C ASP A 455 8.11 6.49 -14.67
N ALA A 456 8.78 6.90 -13.59
CA ALA A 456 8.80 8.28 -13.13
C ALA A 456 10.06 9.02 -13.59
N GLY A 457 9.92 10.28 -13.93
CA GLY A 457 11.02 11.15 -14.37
C GLY A 457 10.92 12.54 -13.79
N ASN A 458 11.41 12.74 -12.56
CA ASN A 458 11.58 14.05 -11.95
C ASN A 458 13.02 14.58 -12.09
N GLU A 459 13.29 15.78 -11.61
CA GLU A 459 14.63 16.39 -11.66
C GLU A 459 15.70 15.68 -10.80
N PHE A 460 15.26 14.82 -9.86
CA PHE A 460 16.15 14.06 -8.98
C PHE A 460 16.40 12.64 -9.44
N ALA A 461 15.80 12.23 -10.55
CA ALA A 461 15.77 10.89 -11.11
C ALA A 461 14.97 9.87 -10.30
N SER A 462 14.37 8.90 -11.01
CA SER A 462 13.84 7.66 -10.47
C SER A 462 12.61 7.76 -9.57
N GLY A 463 11.94 8.91 -9.52
CA GLY A 463 10.65 9.08 -8.83
C GLY A 463 10.72 9.34 -7.33
N ASP A 464 11.90 9.30 -6.71
CA ASP A 464 12.06 9.76 -5.33
C ASP A 464 11.99 11.28 -5.23
N LYS A 465 11.62 11.79 -4.06
CA LYS A 465 11.54 13.22 -3.78
C LYS A 465 12.82 13.69 -3.07
N LYS A 466 13.25 14.90 -3.39
CA LYS A 466 14.37 15.56 -2.71
C LYS A 466 13.97 16.04 -1.32
N ASP A 467 12.80 16.63 -1.24
CA ASP A 467 12.21 17.20 -0.05
C ASP A 467 10.71 16.90 0.03
N LEU A 468 10.03 17.46 0.99
CA LEU A 468 8.59 17.25 1.21
C LEU A 468 7.74 18.45 0.81
N LEU A 469 8.25 19.36 -0.02
CA LEU A 469 7.51 20.53 -0.49
C LEU A 469 6.76 20.22 -1.80
N PHE A 470 5.72 20.97 -2.06
CA PHE A 470 5.10 20.96 -3.39
C PHE A 470 6.10 21.46 -4.43
N PRO A 471 6.28 20.73 -5.55
CA PRO A 471 7.28 21.08 -6.55
C PRO A 471 6.85 22.28 -7.41
N GLY A 472 7.83 22.86 -8.13
CA GLY A 472 7.60 23.95 -9.09
C GLY A 472 7.02 25.21 -8.43
N LEU A 473 6.01 25.80 -9.06
CA LEU A 473 5.37 27.05 -8.61
C LEU A 473 4.12 26.83 -7.76
N GLN A 474 3.79 25.59 -7.36
CA GLN A 474 2.55 25.30 -6.64
C GLN A 474 2.43 26.10 -5.33
N ARG A 475 3.53 26.30 -4.59
CA ARG A 475 3.54 27.15 -3.39
C ARG A 475 3.25 28.60 -3.71
N GLU A 476 3.82 29.16 -4.78
CA GLU A 476 3.56 30.53 -5.19
C GLU A 476 2.08 30.75 -5.57
N VAL A 477 1.47 29.78 -6.22
CA VAL A 477 0.03 29.77 -6.52
C VAL A 477 -0.81 29.78 -5.25
N LEU A 478 -0.43 29.01 -4.22
CA LEU A 478 -1.10 29.02 -2.91
C LEU A 478 -0.96 30.38 -2.21
N GLU A 479 0.20 31.02 -2.31
CA GLU A 479 0.43 32.39 -1.78
C GLU A 479 -0.43 33.41 -2.50
N VAL A 480 -0.60 33.30 -3.82
CA VAL A 480 -1.53 34.12 -4.60
C VAL A 480 -2.97 33.94 -4.14
N ALA A 481 -3.40 32.69 -3.95
CA ALA A 481 -4.73 32.35 -3.45
C ALA A 481 -4.97 32.97 -2.06
N TYR A 482 -4.06 32.79 -1.13
CA TYR A 482 -4.13 33.37 0.22
C TYR A 482 -4.16 34.87 0.20
N SER A 483 -3.31 35.49 -0.63
CA SER A 483 -3.21 36.96 -0.74
C SER A 483 -4.47 37.62 -1.31
N SER A 484 -5.36 36.87 -1.94
CA SER A 484 -6.68 37.38 -2.40
C SER A 484 -7.61 37.73 -1.23
N GLY A 485 -7.31 37.25 -0.01
CA GLY A 485 -8.16 37.41 1.18
C GLY A 485 -9.41 36.52 1.19
N LYS A 486 -9.54 35.61 0.20
CA LYS A 486 -10.64 34.66 0.14
C LYS A 486 -10.29 33.38 0.95
N PRO A 487 -11.29 32.67 1.48
CA PRO A 487 -11.02 31.39 2.14
C PRO A 487 -10.48 30.36 1.13
N VAL A 488 -9.39 29.68 1.51
CA VAL A 488 -8.72 28.68 0.68
C VAL A 488 -8.91 27.29 1.30
N ILE A 489 -9.37 26.34 0.49
CA ILE A 489 -9.41 24.90 0.80
C ILE A 489 -8.31 24.26 -0.03
N LEU A 490 -7.37 23.57 0.63
CA LEU A 490 -6.36 22.77 -0.05
C LEU A 490 -6.85 21.32 -0.21
N VAL A 491 -6.87 20.84 -1.43
CA VAL A 491 -6.98 19.41 -1.76
C VAL A 491 -5.60 18.93 -2.16
N SER A 492 -4.95 18.19 -1.28
CA SER A 492 -3.61 17.64 -1.50
C SER A 492 -3.71 16.27 -2.18
N MET A 493 -3.27 16.17 -3.42
CA MET A 493 -3.23 14.93 -4.21
C MET A 493 -1.80 14.42 -4.32
N THR A 494 -1.37 13.65 -3.33
CA THR A 494 0.00 13.13 -3.23
C THR A 494 -0.03 11.68 -2.74
N GLY A 495 0.87 10.84 -3.23
CA GLY A 495 1.02 9.47 -2.75
C GLY A 495 1.84 9.34 -1.46
N SER A 496 2.24 10.45 -0.85
CA SER A 496 3.15 10.52 0.29
C SER A 496 2.86 11.70 1.19
N ALA A 497 3.46 11.70 2.39
CA ALA A 497 3.40 12.83 3.28
C ALA A 497 4.17 14.04 2.71
N MET A 498 3.59 15.23 2.89
CA MET A 498 4.18 16.51 2.54
C MET A 498 4.40 17.36 3.81
N ALA A 499 5.34 18.32 3.75
CA ALA A 499 5.56 19.30 4.80
C ALA A 499 4.59 20.47 4.61
N LEU A 500 3.43 20.40 5.24
CA LEU A 500 2.30 21.30 5.05
C LEU A 500 2.21 22.40 6.12
N GLU A 501 3.32 22.77 6.78
CA GLU A 501 3.29 23.73 7.89
C GLU A 501 2.78 25.10 7.49
N TRP A 502 3.18 25.58 6.31
CA TRP A 502 2.67 26.85 5.78
C TRP A 502 1.18 26.74 5.41
N GLU A 503 0.79 25.65 4.76
CA GLU A 503 -0.61 25.38 4.37
C GLU A 503 -1.51 25.25 5.60
N ASP A 504 -1.01 24.60 6.66
CA ASP A 504 -1.72 24.52 7.95
C ASP A 504 -1.96 25.92 8.56
N ALA A 505 -0.99 26.83 8.42
CA ALA A 505 -1.13 28.19 8.93
C ALA A 505 -2.08 29.09 8.09
N HIS A 506 -2.27 28.81 6.79
CA HIS A 506 -2.88 29.75 5.86
C HIS A 506 -4.19 29.27 5.19
N CYS A 507 -4.41 27.95 5.07
CA CYS A 507 -5.64 27.40 4.51
C CYS A 507 -6.72 27.24 5.57
N LYS A 508 -7.99 27.46 5.21
CA LYS A 508 -9.15 27.23 6.10
C LYS A 508 -9.45 25.75 6.31
N ALA A 509 -9.19 24.95 5.30
CA ALA A 509 -9.32 23.49 5.39
C ALA A 509 -8.27 22.80 4.51
N ILE A 510 -7.86 21.59 4.92
CA ILE A 510 -6.92 20.74 4.18
C ILE A 510 -7.49 19.35 4.12
N LEU A 511 -7.66 18.84 2.90
CA LEU A 511 -8.11 17.49 2.59
C LEU A 511 -7.00 16.74 1.87
N GLN A 512 -6.44 15.69 2.50
CA GLN A 512 -5.50 14.77 1.86
C GLN A 512 -6.28 13.74 1.06
N ALA A 513 -6.15 13.78 -0.25
CA ALA A 513 -6.92 12.93 -1.16
C ALA A 513 -6.12 11.74 -1.69
N TRP A 514 -4.81 11.69 -1.51
CA TRP A 514 -3.92 10.66 -2.05
C TRP A 514 -4.00 10.63 -3.59
N TYR A 515 -3.99 9.43 -4.19
CA TYR A 515 -4.42 9.15 -5.55
C TYR A 515 -5.75 8.40 -5.45
N PRO A 516 -6.90 9.11 -5.52
CA PRO A 516 -8.16 8.64 -4.96
C PRO A 516 -8.98 7.71 -5.86
N GLY A 517 -8.38 7.19 -6.95
CA GLY A 517 -9.05 6.30 -7.90
C GLY A 517 -9.92 7.02 -8.93
N ALA A 518 -10.50 6.25 -9.84
CA ALA A 518 -11.26 6.80 -10.96
C ALA A 518 -12.47 7.65 -10.56
N ALA A 519 -13.06 7.38 -9.39
CA ALA A 519 -14.18 8.13 -8.82
C ALA A 519 -13.76 9.24 -7.86
N GLY A 520 -12.45 9.53 -7.76
CA GLY A 520 -11.86 10.37 -6.72
C GLY A 520 -12.38 11.80 -6.70
N GLY A 521 -12.52 12.46 -7.85
CA GLY A 521 -13.04 13.83 -7.91
C GLY A 521 -14.47 13.96 -7.41
N LYS A 522 -15.31 12.96 -7.68
CA LYS A 522 -16.65 12.90 -7.10
C LYS A 522 -16.61 12.78 -5.58
N ALA A 523 -15.73 11.90 -5.04
CA ALA A 523 -15.60 11.75 -3.60
C ALA A 523 -15.10 13.05 -2.93
N VAL A 524 -14.16 13.76 -3.55
CA VAL A 524 -13.66 15.06 -3.08
C VAL A 524 -14.77 16.11 -3.05
N ALA A 525 -15.52 16.26 -4.14
CA ALA A 525 -16.64 17.19 -4.19
C ALA A 525 -17.70 16.88 -3.11
N GLU A 526 -18.10 15.61 -2.99
CA GLU A 526 -19.05 15.16 -1.98
C GLU A 526 -18.57 15.41 -0.53
N ALA A 527 -17.26 15.29 -0.28
CA ALA A 527 -16.68 15.66 1.02
C ALA A 527 -16.78 17.17 1.25
N ILE A 528 -16.36 18.00 0.28
CA ILE A 528 -16.37 19.46 0.41
C ILE A 528 -17.78 20.00 0.71
N PHE A 529 -18.81 19.40 0.12
CA PHE A 529 -20.21 19.83 0.28
C PHE A 529 -21.01 19.02 1.31
N GLY A 530 -20.41 18.06 2.00
CA GLY A 530 -20.99 17.39 3.15
C GLY A 530 -22.00 16.27 2.84
N GLU A 531 -21.95 15.66 1.67
CA GLU A 531 -22.75 14.46 1.37
C GLU A 531 -22.38 13.27 2.29
N TYR A 532 -21.18 13.28 2.81
CA TYR A 532 -20.69 12.37 3.84
C TYR A 532 -19.66 13.08 4.71
N SER A 533 -19.36 12.51 5.87
CA SER A 533 -18.28 12.99 6.73
C SER A 533 -16.98 12.23 6.42
N PRO A 534 -15.85 12.91 6.18
CA PRO A 534 -14.55 12.24 6.06
C PRO A 534 -14.27 11.35 7.26
N GLU A 535 -13.70 10.16 7.02
CA GLU A 535 -13.43 9.16 8.04
C GLU A 535 -12.06 8.47 7.89
N GLY A 536 -11.28 8.90 6.91
CA GLY A 536 -9.92 8.40 6.68
C GLY A 536 -8.98 8.76 7.82
N LYS A 537 -7.95 7.94 7.99
CA LYS A 537 -6.86 8.14 8.96
C LYS A 537 -5.52 8.08 8.26
N LEU A 538 -4.55 8.86 8.71
CA LEU A 538 -3.22 8.88 8.12
C LEU A 538 -2.49 7.53 8.33
N PRO A 539 -2.13 6.80 7.29
CA PRO A 539 -1.32 5.59 7.38
C PRO A 539 0.19 5.89 7.47
N VAL A 540 0.57 7.16 7.42
CA VAL A 540 1.95 7.66 7.53
C VAL A 540 1.97 8.96 8.33
N THR A 541 3.08 9.21 9.00
CA THR A 541 3.35 10.47 9.71
C THR A 541 3.64 11.60 8.73
N PHE A 542 3.03 12.77 8.92
CA PHE A 542 3.37 14.00 8.23
C PHE A 542 4.38 14.79 9.06
N TYR A 543 5.61 14.89 8.59
CA TYR A 543 6.69 15.63 9.22
C TYR A 543 6.53 17.13 8.98
N ARG A 544 7.12 17.96 9.85
CA ARG A 544 7.13 19.43 9.67
C ARG A 544 8.06 19.87 8.55
N THR A 545 9.19 19.20 8.42
CA THR A 545 10.22 19.48 7.41
C THR A 545 10.99 18.20 7.04
N SER A 546 11.55 18.19 5.84
CA SER A 546 12.45 17.14 5.39
C SER A 546 13.80 17.10 6.16
N GLU A 547 14.19 18.19 6.81
CA GLU A 547 15.42 18.27 7.61
C GLU A 547 15.35 17.40 8.88
N GLU A 548 14.16 16.96 9.27
CA GLU A 548 13.96 16.05 10.42
C GLU A 548 14.22 14.59 10.08
N LEU A 549 14.32 14.27 8.80
CA LEU A 549 14.49 12.89 8.34
C LEU A 549 15.96 12.46 8.42
N PRO A 550 16.25 11.26 8.91
CA PRO A 550 17.58 10.66 8.79
C PRO A 550 18.01 10.49 7.32
N GLU A 551 19.29 10.19 7.12
CA GLU A 551 19.83 9.87 5.79
C GLU A 551 19.00 8.77 5.09
N PHE A 552 18.61 8.99 3.83
CA PHE A 552 17.69 8.10 3.14
C PHE A 552 18.24 6.67 2.98
N THR A 553 19.56 6.53 2.85
CA THR A 553 20.26 5.24 2.76
C THR A 553 20.46 4.53 4.10
N ASP A 554 20.22 5.20 5.23
CA ASP A 554 20.26 4.58 6.55
C ASP A 554 18.95 3.83 6.81
N TYR A 555 19.05 2.53 7.00
CA TYR A 555 17.89 1.65 7.21
C TYR A 555 17.61 1.35 8.69
N ALA A 556 18.37 1.94 9.62
CA ALA A 556 18.01 1.94 11.03
C ALA A 556 16.68 2.69 11.24
N MET A 557 15.83 2.17 12.10
CA MET A 557 14.51 2.77 12.35
C MET A 557 14.55 3.97 13.30
N LYS A 558 15.66 4.20 14.00
CA LYS A 558 15.80 5.34 14.91
C LYS A 558 15.50 6.67 14.23
N GLY A 559 14.64 7.47 14.85
CA GLY A 559 14.20 8.77 14.32
C GLY A 559 13.21 8.71 13.16
N ARG A 560 12.70 7.54 12.80
CA ARG A 560 11.77 7.34 11.70
C ARG A 560 10.40 6.89 12.17
N THR A 561 9.38 7.26 11.44
CA THR A 561 7.97 6.90 11.67
C THR A 561 7.50 7.27 13.10
N TYR A 562 6.21 7.20 13.36
CA TYR A 562 5.68 7.48 14.69
C TYR A 562 6.27 6.57 15.79
N ARG A 563 6.76 5.38 15.37
CA ARG A 563 7.28 4.36 16.30
C ARG A 563 8.61 4.75 16.96
N TYR A 564 9.44 5.55 16.27
CA TYR A 564 10.80 5.84 16.73
C TYR A 564 11.19 7.32 16.63
N MET A 565 10.30 8.19 16.14
CA MET A 565 10.58 9.62 16.10
C MET A 565 10.57 10.23 17.51
N GLU A 566 11.46 11.19 17.72
CA GLU A 566 11.58 11.94 18.98
C GLU A 566 10.92 13.32 18.87
N LYS A 567 10.76 13.84 17.64
CA LYS A 567 10.17 15.14 17.36
C LYS A 567 8.66 15.01 17.16
N GLU A 568 7.96 16.10 17.39
CA GLU A 568 6.52 16.17 17.18
C GLU A 568 6.18 16.23 15.69
N ALA A 569 5.26 15.41 15.24
CA ALA A 569 4.73 15.43 13.88
C ALA A 569 3.89 16.71 13.62
N LEU A 570 3.77 17.12 12.36
CA LEU A 570 2.75 18.09 11.96
C LEU A 570 1.36 17.45 12.09
N TYR A 571 1.17 16.29 11.46
CA TYR A 571 0.00 15.43 11.62
C TYR A 571 0.44 13.99 11.93
N PRO A 572 0.06 13.45 13.10
CA PRO A 572 0.48 12.12 13.52
C PRO A 572 -0.12 10.98 12.68
N PHE A 573 0.56 9.83 12.65
CA PHE A 573 -0.04 8.58 12.18
C PHE A 573 -1.37 8.30 12.90
N GLY A 574 -2.36 7.77 12.18
CA GLY A 574 -3.68 7.47 12.74
C GLY A 574 -4.60 8.68 12.94
N PHE A 575 -4.13 9.91 12.63
CA PHE A 575 -4.90 11.14 12.71
C PHE A 575 -5.85 11.33 11.52
N GLY A 576 -6.98 11.99 11.75
CA GLY A 576 -7.93 12.44 10.75
C GLY A 576 -9.19 12.98 11.42
N LEU A 577 -9.66 14.14 10.98
CA LEU A 577 -10.86 14.82 11.48
C LEU A 577 -12.14 14.31 10.82
N SER A 578 -13.28 14.73 11.35
CA SER A 578 -14.63 14.37 10.89
C SER A 578 -15.55 15.58 11.03
N TYR A 579 -16.63 15.64 10.24
CA TYR A 579 -17.69 16.66 10.40
C TYR A 579 -18.63 16.36 11.57
N THR A 580 -18.54 15.14 12.12
CA THR A 580 -19.30 14.73 13.30
C THR A 580 -18.39 14.54 14.50
N SER A 581 -18.95 14.57 15.68
CA SER A 581 -18.22 14.39 16.93
C SER A 581 -18.49 12.99 17.48
N PHE A 582 -17.43 12.39 18.04
CA PHE A 582 -17.54 11.10 18.71
C PHE A 582 -17.09 11.22 20.16
N GLU A 583 -17.77 10.50 21.03
CA GLU A 583 -17.43 10.37 22.44
C GLU A 583 -17.07 8.91 22.74
N GLN A 584 -15.90 8.70 23.35
CA GLN A 584 -15.50 7.40 23.85
C GLN A 584 -16.04 7.21 25.26
N GLY A 585 -16.71 6.10 25.49
CA GLY A 585 -17.19 5.71 26.81
C GLY A 585 -16.08 5.10 27.67
N LYS A 586 -16.46 4.61 28.84
CA LYS A 586 -15.52 3.99 29.79
C LYS A 586 -14.81 2.80 29.13
N THR A 587 -13.49 2.80 29.21
CA THR A 587 -12.64 1.67 28.79
C THR A 587 -12.35 0.78 29.99
N SER A 588 -12.38 -0.53 29.76
CA SER A 588 -12.08 -1.55 30.77
C SER A 588 -11.42 -2.76 30.11
N ALA A 589 -10.72 -3.56 30.90
CA ALA A 589 -10.17 -4.85 30.49
C ALA A 589 -10.66 -5.94 31.45
N ASP A 590 -10.73 -7.17 30.98
CA ASP A 590 -11.12 -8.34 31.78
C ASP A 590 -10.05 -8.73 32.81
N ARG A 591 -8.79 -8.37 32.53
CA ARG A 591 -7.63 -8.53 33.42
C ARG A 591 -6.61 -7.43 33.18
N MET A 592 -5.73 -7.19 34.14
CA MET A 592 -4.62 -6.23 34.08
C MET A 592 -3.26 -6.92 34.18
N GLU A 593 -3.23 -8.22 33.95
CA GLU A 593 -2.04 -9.05 33.94
C GLU A 593 -1.97 -9.83 32.65
N ILE A 594 -0.77 -9.98 32.10
CA ILE A 594 -0.48 -10.78 30.88
C ILE A 594 0.65 -11.76 31.17
N GLU A 595 0.52 -12.95 30.65
CA GLU A 595 1.50 -14.02 30.68
C GLU A 595 1.58 -14.68 29.31
N ALA A 596 2.60 -15.48 29.04
CA ALA A 596 2.76 -16.18 27.78
C ALA A 596 1.59 -17.14 27.50
N GLY A 597 1.04 -17.08 26.29
CA GLY A 597 -0.21 -17.77 25.91
C GLY A 597 -1.49 -17.09 26.40
N GLY A 598 -1.38 -15.99 27.15
CA GLY A 598 -2.51 -15.21 27.64
C GLY A 598 -3.09 -14.24 26.62
N GLN A 599 -4.24 -13.67 26.98
CA GLN A 599 -4.88 -12.59 26.23
C GLN A 599 -5.62 -11.63 27.14
N ILE A 600 -5.72 -10.40 26.73
CA ILE A 600 -6.50 -9.35 27.40
C ILE A 600 -7.64 -8.92 26.49
N ARG A 601 -8.85 -8.88 27.04
CA ARG A 601 -10.05 -8.45 26.33
C ARG A 601 -10.43 -7.05 26.76
N ILE A 602 -10.27 -6.09 25.86
CA ILE A 602 -10.54 -4.68 26.10
C ILE A 602 -11.94 -4.35 25.60
N LYS A 603 -12.72 -3.66 26.42
CA LYS A 603 -14.05 -3.17 26.08
C LYS A 603 -14.13 -1.66 26.23
N THR A 604 -14.74 -1.01 25.26
CA THR A 604 -15.10 0.40 25.29
C THR A 604 -16.36 0.61 24.49
N SER A 605 -16.90 1.81 24.45
CA SER A 605 -18.00 2.17 23.55
C SER A 605 -17.69 3.47 22.84
N VAL A 606 -18.28 3.67 21.68
CA VAL A 606 -18.20 4.93 20.93
C VAL A 606 -19.59 5.37 20.58
N LYS A 607 -19.89 6.64 20.85
CA LYS A 607 -21.15 7.30 20.51
C LYS A 607 -20.90 8.44 19.53
N ASN A 608 -21.67 8.49 18.46
CA ASN A 608 -21.71 9.66 17.59
C ASN A 608 -22.60 10.73 18.27
N THR A 609 -22.00 11.81 18.71
CA THR A 609 -22.67 12.93 19.39
C THR A 609 -22.97 14.11 18.46
N GLY A 610 -22.49 14.03 17.22
CA GLY A 610 -22.69 15.08 16.22
C GLY A 610 -23.92 14.87 15.34
N LYS A 611 -23.99 15.61 14.23
CA LYS A 611 -25.17 15.70 13.36
C LYS A 611 -25.06 14.88 12.08
N PHE A 612 -23.85 14.45 11.72
CA PHE A 612 -23.61 13.64 10.51
C PHE A 612 -23.45 12.17 10.87
N ALA A 613 -23.91 11.29 10.00
CA ALA A 613 -23.45 9.90 10.03
C ALA A 613 -21.95 9.86 9.70
N GLY A 614 -21.20 9.01 10.37
CA GLY A 614 -19.75 8.96 10.14
C GLY A 614 -19.10 7.67 10.61
N GLY A 615 -17.95 7.39 10.03
CA GLY A 615 -17.08 6.32 10.46
C GLY A 615 -16.03 6.78 11.46
N GLN A 616 -15.65 5.89 12.36
CA GLN A 616 -14.54 6.10 13.29
C GLN A 616 -13.75 4.82 13.48
N THR A 617 -12.47 4.95 13.77
CA THR A 617 -11.58 3.84 14.04
C THR A 617 -11.10 3.89 15.49
N ILE A 618 -11.42 2.86 16.26
CA ILE A 618 -10.76 2.64 17.56
C ILE A 618 -9.40 2.02 17.27
N GLN A 619 -8.39 2.61 17.87
CA GLN A 619 -6.98 2.25 17.77
C GLN A 619 -6.47 1.89 19.16
N VAL A 620 -5.75 0.77 19.26
CA VAL A 620 -5.16 0.30 20.52
C VAL A 620 -3.65 0.26 20.35
N TYR A 621 -2.98 1.02 21.20
CA TYR A 621 -1.53 1.12 21.20
C TYR A 621 -0.97 0.51 22.48
N VAL A 622 0.17 -0.18 22.35
CA VAL A 622 0.91 -0.77 23.49
C VAL A 622 2.30 -0.17 23.59
N LYS A 623 2.67 0.24 24.78
CA LYS A 623 4.01 0.74 25.12
C LYS A 623 4.57 0.00 26.32
N ALA A 624 5.76 -0.58 26.18
CA ALA A 624 6.52 -1.10 27.31
C ALA A 624 7.12 0.07 28.11
N LEU A 625 6.96 0.06 29.41
CA LEU A 625 7.45 1.13 30.30
C LEU A 625 8.86 0.83 30.81
N ARG A 626 9.80 0.67 29.89
CA ARG A 626 11.22 0.49 30.14
C ARG A 626 12.06 1.25 29.12
N ASP A 627 13.33 1.46 29.43
CA ASP A 627 14.26 2.21 28.58
C ASP A 627 14.52 1.51 27.24
N ASN A 628 14.86 2.27 26.24
CA ASN A 628 15.21 1.82 24.89
C ASN A 628 14.12 1.01 24.17
N THR A 629 12.85 1.27 24.46
CA THR A 629 11.73 0.68 23.75
C THR A 629 11.11 1.69 22.74
N PRO A 630 10.45 1.20 21.69
CA PRO A 630 9.72 2.06 20.78
C PRO A 630 8.67 2.92 21.49
N ASN A 631 8.20 3.99 20.82
CA ASN A 631 6.98 4.68 21.20
C ASN A 631 5.79 3.69 21.22
N ALA A 632 4.64 4.13 21.72
CA ALA A 632 3.43 3.32 21.73
C ALA A 632 3.11 2.81 20.30
N GLN A 633 3.00 1.50 20.12
CA GLN A 633 2.81 0.84 18.83
C GLN A 633 1.38 0.38 18.65
N LEU A 634 0.81 0.57 17.45
CA LEU A 634 -0.50 0.03 17.10
C LEU A 634 -0.51 -1.51 17.18
N LYS A 635 -1.44 -2.06 17.96
CA LYS A 635 -1.60 -3.52 18.19
C LYS A 635 -3.05 -3.98 18.06
N GLY A 636 -3.98 -3.06 17.86
CA GLY A 636 -5.38 -3.39 17.64
C GLY A 636 -6.14 -2.25 16.98
N LEU A 637 -7.10 -2.58 16.14
CA LEU A 637 -7.98 -1.61 15.51
C LEU A 637 -9.39 -2.16 15.29
N LYS A 638 -10.38 -1.27 15.30
CA LYS A 638 -11.77 -1.60 14.96
C LYS A 638 -12.44 -0.43 14.27
N LYS A 639 -12.83 -0.62 13.02
CA LYS A 639 -13.64 0.36 12.27
C LYS A 639 -15.11 0.27 12.66
N LEU A 640 -15.75 1.42 12.81
CA LEU A 640 -17.17 1.57 13.16
C LEU A 640 -17.83 2.53 12.16
N SER A 641 -19.13 2.33 11.93
CA SER A 641 -20.02 3.30 11.27
C SER A 641 -21.18 3.58 12.21
N LEU A 642 -21.47 4.85 12.48
CA LEU A 642 -22.42 5.30 13.48
C LEU A 642 -23.34 6.38 12.92
N GLN A 643 -24.65 6.21 13.12
CA GLN A 643 -25.63 7.26 12.86
C GLN A 643 -25.58 8.32 13.96
N PRO A 644 -26.09 9.55 13.73
CA PRO A 644 -26.24 10.54 14.78
C PRO A 644 -26.98 9.98 16.00
N GLY A 645 -26.37 10.11 17.18
CA GLY A 645 -26.89 9.59 18.44
C GLY A 645 -26.67 8.09 18.70
N GLU A 646 -26.22 7.34 17.70
CA GLU A 646 -25.93 5.91 17.83
C GLU A 646 -24.68 5.68 18.70
N ALA A 647 -24.70 4.64 19.52
CA ALA A 647 -23.57 4.14 20.29
C ALA A 647 -23.35 2.66 20.00
N LYS A 648 -22.08 2.26 19.88
CA LYS A 648 -21.68 0.85 19.71
C LYS A 648 -20.65 0.46 20.74
N GLU A 649 -20.79 -0.73 21.29
CA GLU A 649 -19.74 -1.38 22.07
C GLU A 649 -18.67 -1.96 21.16
N VAL A 650 -17.44 -1.87 21.60
CA VAL A 650 -16.24 -2.37 20.92
C VAL A 650 -15.50 -3.30 21.84
N GLU A 651 -15.17 -4.47 21.33
CA GLU A 651 -14.30 -5.42 21.99
C GLU A 651 -13.07 -5.67 21.10
N ILE A 652 -11.88 -5.54 21.68
CA ILE A 652 -10.60 -5.82 21.03
C ILE A 652 -9.82 -6.77 21.95
N VAL A 653 -9.28 -7.84 21.35
CA VAL A 653 -8.48 -8.84 22.07
C VAL A 653 -7.02 -8.64 21.71
N LEU A 654 -6.19 -8.42 22.73
CA LEU A 654 -4.75 -8.40 22.61
C LEU A 654 -4.17 -9.72 23.14
N ALA A 655 -3.49 -10.48 22.31
CA ALA A 655 -2.72 -11.64 22.72
C ALA A 655 -1.38 -11.20 23.35
N ASP A 656 -0.70 -12.11 24.05
CA ASP A 656 0.64 -11.93 24.60
C ASP A 656 1.65 -11.30 23.63
N LYS A 657 1.57 -11.70 22.34
CA LYS A 657 2.42 -11.16 21.26
C LYS A 657 2.26 -9.65 21.04
N ALA A 658 1.16 -9.04 21.48
CA ALA A 658 0.99 -7.59 21.39
C ALA A 658 1.91 -6.82 22.36
N PHE A 659 2.38 -7.49 23.40
CA PHE A 659 3.24 -6.95 24.46
C PHE A 659 4.73 -7.30 24.26
N ALA A 660 5.02 -8.26 23.38
CA ALA A 660 6.38 -8.70 23.11
C ALA A 660 7.09 -7.79 22.11
N LEU A 661 8.40 -7.68 22.28
CA LEU A 661 9.32 -6.96 21.39
C LEU A 661 10.49 -7.88 21.03
N TYR A 662 11.14 -7.59 19.91
CA TYR A 662 12.38 -8.28 19.55
C TYR A 662 13.57 -7.64 20.26
N ASP A 663 14.47 -8.49 20.80
CA ASP A 663 15.76 -8.05 21.32
C ASP A 663 16.81 -7.87 20.20
N GLU A 664 18.05 -7.49 20.57
CA GLU A 664 19.14 -7.27 19.61
C GLU A 664 19.53 -8.55 18.83
N ASP A 665 19.25 -9.73 19.38
CA ASP A 665 19.53 -11.04 18.77
C ASP A 665 18.33 -11.61 17.99
N ALA A 666 17.21 -10.88 17.95
CA ALA A 666 15.94 -11.24 17.34
C ALA A 666 15.17 -12.35 18.07
N HIS A 667 15.34 -12.49 19.38
CA HIS A 667 14.40 -13.25 20.18
C HIS A 667 13.14 -12.42 20.44
N PHE A 668 11.98 -13.04 20.28
CA PHE A 668 10.69 -12.36 20.49
C PHE A 668 10.29 -12.50 21.97
N MET A 669 10.55 -11.46 22.73
CA MET A 669 10.52 -11.47 24.19
C MET A 669 9.28 -10.79 24.75
N LEU A 670 8.47 -11.53 25.48
CA LEU A 670 7.55 -10.98 26.48
C LEU A 670 8.35 -10.80 27.76
N GLU A 671 8.52 -9.57 28.23
CA GLU A 671 9.38 -9.29 29.38
C GLU A 671 8.58 -8.83 30.59
N GLU A 672 9.02 -9.27 31.80
CA GLU A 672 8.49 -8.80 33.08
C GLU A 672 8.53 -7.27 33.18
N GLY A 673 7.45 -6.66 33.64
CA GLY A 673 7.33 -5.22 33.82
C GLY A 673 5.96 -4.67 33.47
N ASP A 674 5.88 -3.35 33.49
CA ASP A 674 4.63 -2.63 33.26
C ASP A 674 4.54 -2.16 31.80
N TYR A 675 3.31 -2.19 31.30
CA TYR A 675 2.93 -1.74 29.97
C TYR A 675 1.77 -0.75 30.06
N GLU A 676 1.78 0.24 29.19
CA GLU A 676 0.62 1.09 28.92
C GLU A 676 -0.11 0.59 27.70
N VAL A 677 -1.44 0.38 27.85
CA VAL A 677 -2.36 0.10 26.74
C VAL A 677 -3.26 1.31 26.57
N SER A 678 -3.02 2.06 25.51
CA SER A 678 -3.79 3.26 25.19
C SER A 678 -4.88 2.91 24.18
N VAL A 679 -6.11 3.27 24.48
CA VAL A 679 -7.29 3.00 23.67
C VAL A 679 -7.96 4.31 23.33
N GLY A 680 -8.09 4.60 22.04
CA GLY A 680 -8.63 5.87 21.59
C GLY A 680 -9.00 5.86 20.11
N MET A 681 -9.30 7.03 19.60
CA MET A 681 -9.63 7.27 18.19
C MET A 681 -8.47 7.89 17.41
N GLN A 682 -7.28 7.87 18.01
CA GLN A 682 -6.06 8.50 17.54
C GLN A 682 -4.84 7.89 18.23
N GLN A 683 -3.64 8.29 17.83
CA GLN A 683 -2.39 7.98 18.52
C GLN A 683 -2.33 8.64 19.91
N PRO A 684 -1.74 7.99 20.94
CA PRO A 684 -1.68 8.53 22.31
C PRO A 684 -0.53 9.52 22.51
N ASP A 685 -0.42 10.53 21.65
CA ASP A 685 0.60 11.58 21.71
C ASP A 685 -0.02 12.96 21.99
N CYS A 686 0.84 13.92 22.38
CA CYS A 686 0.40 15.27 22.71
C CYS A 686 -0.21 15.97 21.50
N ARG A 687 0.39 15.82 20.32
CA ARG A 687 -0.08 16.51 19.11
C ARG A 687 -1.45 16.02 18.65
N SER A 688 -1.69 14.71 18.69
CA SER A 688 -3.03 14.16 18.43
C SER A 688 -4.08 14.75 19.38
N SER A 689 -3.73 14.87 20.67
CA SER A 689 -4.63 15.45 21.67
C SER A 689 -4.88 16.94 21.44
N GLU A 690 -3.90 17.70 21.02
CA GLU A 690 -4.05 19.12 20.65
C GLU A 690 -4.96 19.29 19.42
N LEU A 691 -4.75 18.50 18.38
CA LEU A 691 -5.49 18.59 17.12
C LEU A 691 -6.95 18.18 17.26
N THR A 692 -7.26 17.22 18.12
CA THR A 692 -8.61 16.66 18.28
C THR A 692 -9.36 17.15 19.51
N GLY A 693 -8.67 17.71 20.50
CA GLY A 693 -9.22 18.02 21.82
C GLY A 693 -9.59 16.78 22.64
N GLN A 694 -9.13 15.58 22.23
CA GLN A 694 -9.44 14.30 22.90
C GLN A 694 -8.17 13.61 23.38
N THR A 695 -8.31 12.75 24.38
CA THR A 695 -7.22 11.92 24.91
C THR A 695 -7.61 10.45 24.87
N CYS A 696 -6.61 9.56 24.74
CA CYS A 696 -6.84 8.13 24.85
C CYS A 696 -7.08 7.71 26.31
N SER A 697 -7.91 6.68 26.48
CA SER A 697 -8.00 5.97 27.77
C SER A 697 -6.75 5.10 27.95
N VAL A 698 -6.16 5.14 29.13
CA VAL A 698 -4.94 4.38 29.45
C VAL A 698 -5.23 3.28 30.46
N LEU A 699 -4.83 2.06 30.14
CA LEU A 699 -4.86 0.90 31.02
C LEU A 699 -3.40 0.52 31.36
N LYS A 700 -3.10 0.22 32.61
CA LYS A 700 -1.79 -0.29 33.03
C LYS A 700 -1.88 -1.81 33.14
N VAL A 701 -1.05 -2.50 32.38
CA VAL A 701 -0.98 -3.96 32.34
C VAL A 701 0.37 -4.38 32.87
N HIS A 702 0.41 -5.37 33.74
CA HIS A 702 1.63 -5.93 34.31
C HIS A 702 1.92 -7.30 33.69
N CYS A 703 3.18 -7.54 33.30
CA CYS A 703 3.67 -8.87 32.95
C CYS A 703 4.53 -9.39 34.08
N SER A 704 4.21 -10.57 34.61
CA SER A 704 4.87 -11.15 35.77
C SER A 704 6.02 -12.10 35.42
N GLU A 705 6.31 -12.29 34.13
CA GLU A 705 7.36 -13.22 33.66
C GLU A 705 8.14 -12.66 32.46
N THR A 706 9.38 -13.12 32.31
CA THR A 706 10.14 -12.92 31.07
C THR A 706 10.22 -14.24 30.32
N LYS A 707 9.76 -14.25 29.05
CA LYS A 707 9.69 -15.45 28.25
C LYS A 707 9.82 -15.17 26.75
N GLU A 708 10.53 -16.00 26.03
CA GLU A 708 10.57 -16.04 24.59
C GLU A 708 9.30 -16.71 24.04
N LEU A 709 8.62 -16.08 23.03
CA LEU A 709 7.34 -16.50 22.47
C LEU A 709 7.47 -17.25 21.13
#